data_8b3076e2d278009e0109eef7124df0e8
#
_entry.id   8b3076e2d278009e0109eef7124df0e8
#
_cell.length_a   1.000
_cell.length_b   1.000
_cell.length_c   1.000
_cell.angle_alpha   90.00
_cell.angle_beta   90.00
_cell.angle_gamma   90.00
#
_symmetry.space_group_name_H-M   'P 1'
#
loop_
_entity.id
_entity.type
_entity.pdbx_description
1 polymer ?
#
loop_
_entity_poly.entity_id
_entity_poly.type
_entity_poly.pdbx_seq_one_letter_code
_entity_poly.pdbx_strand_id
1 'polypeptide(L)'
;MLKELIGGLDRSTGTSEAESLYNKQIALESRYAGRGFADGIAEAQENIRKGKGGRLRPAERMIALWFGEMESVVRQAVKIAKSDPDKVSAHYAPGLALVVGTSPKIATATAMMTMISRVMRDPSGSSYTSCATEIGNLLQAEAEVIAMRKLLRQRTKRCREAGDLAGIRRASRTRKKVNEFGDRHLIHKAAANMTAAEGMILETRGKIERTRAGAWLIELVKQTCIIVKQDKTEVDAFRVAKEPGVKKRRLVLYAHPDMLAHLDKGIKARAAIRPRCPIMVVQPPSWADTQAGGYLVIRKGIVANAGPMHKAELARHDMSRTYAGIDAMNRPAYRMNGRILDTFKHLWCDEQSCPVLPPQEDPIAPTFPHADIVPKDKYYRWKRSEEGATWLKSVEGSRWRMLWRGHISKVRELKADRKGMVMLMSAAKDAGTSAFWIPNRLQCQGRQQPMTQHLNGHATDLAEAMLLFDRPVEPGEDGREFMALQLANAWGLDGWDKRPLAQRVRFVDEHRQMIEAVARDPLKNREWMMGDKKTRWQFLAACMAWHDPEMARHAPSSVDCSCNGLQHSAAMSRDENLGRLVNLMDTGRRENVHGDAAALLLKRVQADAARGDKWGTQMVGQVDSNLCKQPVMTHTYGVTHRGRVEQFAGKLEDRGWTSPSGGPSPEAYWASSYLAKMMPDVMNDLGRSAMDMMLWQQESVKRIIRQTNQPIGWLTPIIGFPVVIEKLQEKTRQIRTCEHRLSMFVPVEDMVIDCDATVTAIAAMHTHSLDGTHNMLNAMECARRDIDYRSKHDQFTTHSGRMREAKKIFAEQFVELHKSDLRLDLANQWTERYKVDLPPLPERGTLDLNAVLTSPYFAS
;
A
#
# COMPACT_ATOMS: atom_id res chain seq x y z
N MET A 1 -20.25 7.32 34.40
CA MET A 1 -19.27 7.01 33.32
C MET A 1 -18.26 5.92 33.68
N LEU A 2 -17.39 6.05 34.71
CA LEU A 2 -16.50 4.94 35.13
C LEU A 2 -17.26 3.70 35.64
N LYS A 3 -18.33 3.88 36.42
CA LYS A 3 -19.18 2.78 36.94
C LYS A 3 -20.06 2.12 35.86
N GLU A 4 -20.42 2.80 34.81
CA GLU A 4 -21.22 2.24 33.70
C GLU A 4 -20.35 1.45 32.71
N LEU A 5 -19.09 1.86 32.51
CA LEU A 5 -18.11 1.12 31.69
C LEU A 5 -17.62 -0.17 32.36
N ILE A 6 -17.59 -0.22 33.68
CA ILE A 6 -17.23 -1.41 34.47
C ILE A 6 -18.38 -2.44 34.53
N GLY A 7 -19.60 -2.04 34.18
CA GLY A 7 -20.81 -2.88 34.28
C GLY A 7 -20.84 -4.12 33.36
N GLY A 8 -19.86 -4.27 32.43
CA GLY A 8 -19.71 -5.44 31.58
C GLY A 8 -18.60 -6.43 31.98
N LEU A 9 -17.83 -6.11 33.03
CA LEU A 9 -16.83 -7.03 33.56
C LEU A 9 -17.51 -7.97 34.60
N ASP A 10 -17.20 -9.24 34.48
CA ASP A 10 -17.71 -10.26 35.44
C ASP A 10 -17.42 -9.82 36.90
N ARG A 11 -18.47 -9.65 37.70
CA ARG A 11 -18.41 -9.12 39.05
C ARG A 11 -17.68 -10.03 40.07
N SER A 12 -17.00 -11.08 39.56
CA SER A 12 -16.28 -12.05 40.39
C SER A 12 -14.82 -11.66 40.69
N THR A 13 -14.22 -10.71 39.91
CA THR A 13 -12.89 -10.18 40.24
C THR A 13 -13.04 -8.92 41.11
N GLY A 14 -12.30 -8.83 42.20
CA GLY A 14 -12.37 -7.68 43.10
C GLY A 14 -12.19 -6.35 42.40
N THR A 15 -12.94 -5.34 42.79
CA THR A 15 -12.98 -3.98 42.18
C THR A 15 -11.59 -3.34 41.99
N SER A 16 -10.62 -3.73 42.78
CA SER A 16 -9.22 -3.24 42.75
C SER A 16 -8.40 -3.80 41.59
N GLU A 17 -8.62 -5.05 41.18
CA GLU A 17 -7.87 -5.68 40.09
C GLU A 17 -8.33 -5.19 38.71
N ALA A 18 -9.64 -5.08 38.51
CA ALA A 18 -10.23 -4.52 37.29
C ALA A 18 -9.82 -3.06 37.09
N GLU A 19 -9.77 -2.26 38.16
CA GLU A 19 -9.32 -0.88 38.11
C GLU A 19 -7.83 -0.77 37.80
N SER A 20 -7.01 -1.67 38.32
CA SER A 20 -5.59 -1.77 38.01
C SER A 20 -5.34 -2.08 36.54
N LEU A 21 -6.07 -3.04 35.95
CA LEU A 21 -5.96 -3.39 34.51
C LEU A 21 -6.43 -2.23 33.61
N TYR A 22 -7.49 -1.53 34.01
CA TYR A 22 -7.98 -0.36 33.27
C TYR A 22 -6.93 0.78 33.26
N ASN A 23 -6.34 1.08 34.41
CA ASN A 23 -5.28 2.07 34.53
C ASN A 23 -4.02 1.67 33.74
N LYS A 24 -3.66 0.37 33.75
CA LYS A 24 -2.57 -0.18 32.92
C LYS A 24 -2.85 0.03 31.44
N GLN A 25 -4.10 -0.17 30.97
CA GLN A 25 -4.48 0.06 29.59
C GLN A 25 -4.36 1.54 29.20
N ILE A 26 -4.85 2.46 30.00
CA ILE A 26 -4.70 3.91 29.75
C ILE A 26 -3.23 4.31 29.66
N ALA A 27 -2.38 3.83 30.56
CA ALA A 27 -0.96 4.08 30.54
C ALA A 27 -0.29 3.53 29.28
N LEU A 28 -0.69 2.32 28.85
CA LEU A 28 -0.22 1.68 27.62
C LEU A 28 -0.57 2.50 26.38
N GLU A 29 -1.84 2.88 26.23
CA GLU A 29 -2.32 3.71 25.12
C GLU A 29 -1.62 5.08 25.08
N SER A 30 -1.48 5.74 26.22
CA SER A 30 -0.79 7.03 26.36
C SER A 30 0.68 6.94 25.93
N ARG A 31 1.38 5.87 26.35
CA ARG A 31 2.76 5.60 25.95
C ARG A 31 2.90 5.39 24.43
N TYR A 32 2.01 4.63 23.81
CA TYR A 32 2.03 4.38 22.36
C TYR A 32 1.63 5.61 21.56
N ALA A 33 0.68 6.39 22.04
CA ALA A 33 0.33 7.68 21.45
C ALA A 33 1.51 8.66 21.51
N GLY A 34 2.20 8.74 22.67
CA GLY A 34 3.39 9.55 22.85
C GLY A 34 4.54 9.14 21.92
N ARG A 35 4.79 7.83 21.77
CA ARG A 35 5.78 7.32 20.80
C ARG A 35 5.41 7.68 19.37
N GLY A 36 4.15 7.54 18.97
CA GLY A 36 3.67 7.93 17.64
C GLY A 36 3.83 9.42 17.37
N PHE A 37 3.56 10.24 18.37
CA PHE A 37 3.77 11.69 18.33
C PHE A 37 5.24 12.05 18.15
N ALA A 38 6.12 11.47 18.98
CA ALA A 38 7.57 11.69 18.91
C ALA A 38 8.16 11.32 17.54
N ASP A 39 7.77 10.17 16.99
CA ASP A 39 8.18 9.75 15.65
C ASP A 39 7.74 10.77 14.57
N GLY A 40 6.51 11.26 14.66
CA GLY A 40 5.97 12.25 13.71
C GLY A 40 6.75 13.57 13.75
N ILE A 41 7.11 14.01 14.94
CA ILE A 41 7.94 15.22 15.12
C ILE A 41 9.35 14.98 14.59
N ALA A 42 9.99 13.84 14.92
CA ALA A 42 11.33 13.50 14.43
C ALA A 42 11.39 13.43 12.90
N GLU A 43 10.38 12.85 12.25
CA GLU A 43 10.26 12.82 10.78
C GLU A 43 10.17 14.22 10.20
N ALA A 44 9.36 15.10 10.80
CA ALA A 44 9.21 16.48 10.36
C ALA A 44 10.52 17.27 10.52
N GLN A 45 11.19 17.15 11.66
CA GLN A 45 12.47 17.80 11.92
C GLN A 45 13.57 17.34 10.95
N GLU A 46 13.63 16.05 10.66
CA GLU A 46 14.58 15.51 9.67
C GLU A 46 14.29 16.05 8.24
N ASN A 47 13.03 16.19 7.87
CA ASN A 47 12.66 16.83 6.59
C ASN A 47 13.05 18.31 6.57
N ILE A 48 12.88 19.05 7.66
CA ILE A 48 13.30 20.44 7.79
C ILE A 48 14.81 20.54 7.66
N ARG A 49 15.57 19.71 8.39
CA ARG A 49 17.03 19.65 8.33
C ARG A 49 17.55 19.39 6.91
N LYS A 50 16.88 18.53 6.16
CA LYS A 50 17.17 18.22 4.75
C LYS A 50 16.73 19.32 3.76
N GLY A 51 16.25 20.48 4.23
CA GLY A 51 15.75 21.56 3.38
C GLY A 51 14.43 21.25 2.68
N LYS A 52 13.65 20.31 3.19
CA LYS A 52 12.37 19.88 2.65
C LYS A 52 11.17 20.40 3.46
N GLY A 53 11.35 21.40 4.29
CA GLY A 53 10.30 21.98 5.14
C GLY A 53 9.07 22.41 4.37
N GLY A 54 9.24 23.05 3.20
CA GLY A 54 8.15 23.46 2.32
C GLY A 54 7.28 22.30 1.76
N ARG A 55 7.72 21.03 1.87
CA ARG A 55 6.95 19.84 1.48
C ARG A 55 6.10 19.27 2.63
N LEU A 56 6.23 19.80 3.81
CA LEU A 56 5.39 19.40 4.93
C LEU A 56 3.96 19.88 4.69
N ARG A 57 2.97 19.06 5.02
CA ARG A 57 1.56 19.41 4.80
C ARG A 57 1.12 20.74 5.37
N PRO A 58 1.55 21.18 6.56
CA PRO A 58 1.23 22.52 7.04
C PRO A 58 1.79 23.63 6.14
N ALA A 59 3.02 23.45 5.63
CA ALA A 59 3.62 24.40 4.69
C ALA A 59 2.92 24.39 3.33
N GLU A 60 2.59 23.21 2.78
CA GLU A 60 1.82 23.10 1.53
C GLU A 60 0.45 23.77 1.63
N ARG A 61 -0.25 23.64 2.78
CA ARG A 61 -1.52 24.32 3.02
C ARG A 61 -1.35 25.84 3.06
N MET A 62 -0.32 26.32 3.73
CA MET A 62 -0.03 27.75 3.80
C MET A 62 0.33 28.32 2.43
N ILE A 63 1.16 27.62 1.66
CA ILE A 63 1.47 27.99 0.28
C ILE A 63 0.19 28.07 -0.56
N ALA A 64 -0.72 27.10 -0.42
CA ALA A 64 -1.95 27.07 -1.20
C ALA A 64 -2.85 28.30 -0.99
N LEU A 65 -2.86 28.88 0.21
CA LEU A 65 -3.60 30.12 0.50
C LEU A 65 -3.10 31.30 -0.33
N TRP A 66 -1.80 31.44 -0.53
CA TRP A 66 -1.18 32.58 -1.23
C TRP A 66 -0.91 32.30 -2.71
N PHE A 67 -1.00 31.05 -3.15
CA PHE A 67 -0.50 30.61 -4.44
C PHE A 67 -1.22 31.28 -5.62
N GLY A 68 -2.55 31.38 -5.55
CA GLY A 68 -3.36 31.93 -6.63
C GLY A 68 -3.04 33.41 -6.90
N GLU A 69 -2.96 34.19 -5.84
CA GLU A 69 -2.62 35.61 -5.91
C GLU A 69 -1.20 35.81 -6.40
N MET A 70 -0.23 35.13 -5.80
CA MET A 70 1.17 35.18 -6.22
C MET A 70 1.37 34.75 -7.68
N GLU A 71 0.71 33.68 -8.13
CA GLU A 71 0.77 33.26 -9.54
C GLU A 71 0.22 34.37 -10.46
N SER A 72 -0.86 35.03 -10.09
CA SER A 72 -1.44 36.11 -10.83
C SER A 72 -0.47 37.29 -10.96
N VAL A 73 0.14 37.73 -9.85
CA VAL A 73 1.14 38.82 -9.82
C VAL A 73 2.36 38.46 -10.70
N VAL A 74 2.90 37.22 -10.58
CA VAL A 74 4.02 36.79 -11.42
C VAL A 74 3.62 36.76 -12.90
N ARG A 75 2.42 36.30 -13.22
CA ARG A 75 1.91 36.25 -14.60
C ARG A 75 1.78 37.66 -15.19
N GLN A 76 1.22 38.63 -14.43
CA GLN A 76 1.09 39.99 -14.85
C GLN A 76 2.47 40.65 -15.06
N ALA A 77 3.39 40.48 -14.11
CA ALA A 77 4.73 40.99 -14.20
C ALA A 77 5.50 40.43 -15.40
N VAL A 78 5.34 39.12 -15.70
CA VAL A 78 5.90 38.52 -16.91
C VAL A 78 5.27 39.07 -18.20
N LYS A 79 3.98 39.41 -18.18
CA LYS A 79 3.30 40.04 -19.32
C LYS A 79 3.87 41.43 -19.57
N ILE A 80 4.00 42.26 -18.54
CA ILE A 80 4.59 43.60 -18.63
C ILE A 80 6.02 43.54 -19.16
N ALA A 81 6.83 42.64 -18.62
CA ALA A 81 8.21 42.45 -19.03
C ALA A 81 8.38 42.02 -20.52
N LYS A 82 7.38 41.36 -21.07
CA LYS A 82 7.38 40.98 -22.51
C LYS A 82 6.94 42.13 -23.42
N SER A 83 5.99 42.96 -22.94
CA SER A 83 5.43 44.06 -23.72
C SER A 83 6.26 45.35 -23.64
N ASP A 84 6.90 45.59 -22.50
CA ASP A 84 7.66 46.82 -22.22
C ASP A 84 8.82 46.49 -21.24
N PRO A 85 9.96 46.03 -21.79
CA PRO A 85 11.13 45.67 -20.96
C PRO A 85 11.67 46.86 -20.12
N ASP A 86 11.49 48.07 -20.60
CA ASP A 86 12.02 49.30 -19.97
C ASP A 86 11.29 49.65 -18.67
N LYS A 87 10.05 49.16 -18.49
CA LYS A 87 9.32 49.31 -17.23
C LYS A 87 9.84 48.45 -16.10
N VAL A 88 10.77 47.53 -16.37
CA VAL A 88 11.39 46.71 -15.35
C VAL A 88 12.63 47.36 -14.81
N SER A 89 12.76 47.44 -13.50
CA SER A 89 13.96 48.01 -12.85
C SER A 89 15.23 47.40 -13.45
N ALA A 90 16.18 48.22 -13.88
CA ALA A 90 17.48 47.78 -14.46
C ALA A 90 18.24 46.82 -13.53
N HIS A 91 17.94 46.78 -12.24
CA HIS A 91 18.51 45.82 -11.30
C HIS A 91 18.02 44.39 -11.52
N TYR A 92 16.73 44.21 -11.88
CA TYR A 92 16.12 42.90 -12.04
C TYR A 92 16.03 42.47 -13.51
N ALA A 93 16.08 43.40 -14.47
CA ALA A 93 15.94 43.12 -15.89
C ALA A 93 16.79 41.94 -16.42
N PRO A 94 18.06 41.78 -16.03
CA PRO A 94 18.87 40.66 -16.49
C PRO A 94 18.41 39.28 -16.01
N GLY A 95 17.74 39.24 -14.84
CA GLY A 95 17.20 37.99 -14.28
C GLY A 95 15.83 37.63 -14.84
N LEU A 96 15.10 38.61 -15.36
CA LEU A 96 13.73 38.44 -15.80
C LEU A 96 13.58 37.49 -16.99
N ALA A 97 14.55 37.46 -17.91
CA ALA A 97 14.57 36.52 -19.01
C ALA A 97 14.48 35.05 -18.57
N LEU A 98 15.05 34.72 -17.40
CA LEU A 98 14.97 33.40 -16.80
C LEU A 98 13.56 33.08 -16.30
N VAL A 99 12.89 34.05 -15.67
CA VAL A 99 11.50 33.87 -15.21
C VAL A 99 10.53 33.78 -16.38
N VAL A 100 10.75 34.60 -17.42
CA VAL A 100 9.98 34.55 -18.70
C VAL A 100 10.15 33.19 -19.41
N GLY A 101 11.33 32.59 -19.33
CA GLY A 101 11.62 31.25 -19.88
C GLY A 101 10.99 30.10 -19.12
N THR A 102 10.43 30.36 -17.94
CA THR A 102 9.71 29.38 -17.11
C THR A 102 8.20 29.66 -17.12
N SER A 103 7.41 28.72 -16.61
CA SER A 103 5.99 28.96 -16.36
C SER A 103 5.82 29.79 -15.08
N PRO A 104 4.94 30.83 -15.05
CA PRO A 104 4.62 31.61 -13.84
C PRO A 104 4.28 30.70 -12.66
N LYS A 105 3.52 29.64 -12.91
CA LYS A 105 3.14 28.61 -11.94
C LYS A 105 4.35 27.91 -11.31
N ILE A 106 5.34 27.55 -12.12
CA ILE A 106 6.57 26.89 -11.66
C ILE A 106 7.44 27.89 -10.90
N ALA A 107 7.58 29.11 -11.38
CA ALA A 107 8.36 30.16 -10.72
C ALA A 107 7.80 30.46 -9.33
N THR A 108 6.48 30.63 -9.22
CA THR A 108 5.77 30.84 -7.94
C THR A 108 6.02 29.69 -6.97
N ALA A 109 5.78 28.44 -7.39
CA ALA A 109 5.99 27.26 -6.55
C ALA A 109 7.45 27.17 -6.06
N THR A 110 8.41 27.38 -6.96
CA THR A 110 9.84 27.34 -6.64
C THR A 110 10.22 28.37 -5.59
N ALA A 111 9.79 29.62 -5.76
CA ALA A 111 10.09 30.68 -4.83
C ALA A 111 9.50 30.41 -3.43
N MET A 112 8.19 30.15 -3.34
CA MET A 112 7.50 29.96 -2.07
C MET A 112 8.03 28.73 -1.31
N MET A 113 8.19 27.60 -1.98
CA MET A 113 8.71 26.37 -1.33
C MET A 113 10.15 26.54 -0.84
N THR A 114 10.99 27.22 -1.61
CA THR A 114 12.38 27.47 -1.22
C THR A 114 12.44 28.41 -0.03
N MET A 115 11.71 29.52 -0.06
CA MET A 115 11.67 30.48 1.05
C MET A 115 11.20 29.82 2.34
N ILE A 116 10.06 29.14 2.32
CA ILE A 116 9.53 28.45 3.51
C ILE A 116 10.52 27.38 4.02
N SER A 117 11.11 26.59 3.14
CA SER A 117 12.09 25.57 3.53
C SER A 117 13.30 26.17 4.22
N ARG A 118 13.74 27.35 3.76
CA ARG A 118 14.87 28.09 4.31
C ARG A 118 14.58 28.66 5.71
N VAL A 119 13.47 29.37 5.86
CA VAL A 119 13.11 29.98 7.15
C VAL A 119 12.71 28.94 8.20
N MET A 120 12.17 27.79 7.80
CA MET A 120 11.94 26.67 8.72
C MET A 120 13.24 26.01 9.20
N ARG A 121 14.25 25.93 8.33
CA ARG A 121 15.57 25.37 8.69
C ARG A 121 16.37 26.32 9.56
N ASP A 122 16.35 27.63 9.25
CA ASP A 122 17.06 28.69 9.95
C ASP A 122 16.08 29.77 10.45
N PRO A 123 15.32 29.49 11.53
CA PRO A 123 14.31 30.43 12.04
C PRO A 123 14.88 31.78 12.53
N SER A 124 16.14 31.80 12.97
CA SER A 124 16.86 33.02 13.39
C SER A 124 17.28 33.93 12.25
N GLY A 125 17.08 33.48 11.00
CA GLY A 125 17.36 34.23 9.79
C GLY A 125 18.19 33.50 8.76
N SER A 126 17.76 33.53 7.52
CA SER A 126 18.43 32.86 6.40
C SER A 126 19.06 33.87 5.44
N SER A 127 20.25 33.59 4.91
CA SER A 127 20.93 34.49 3.97
C SER A 127 20.06 34.78 2.74
N TYR A 128 19.68 36.05 2.55
CA TYR A 128 18.89 36.52 1.41
C TYR A 128 19.54 36.16 0.06
N THR A 129 20.85 36.52 -0.10
CA THR A 129 21.59 36.22 -1.34
C THR A 129 21.68 34.74 -1.63
N SER A 130 21.85 33.89 -0.58
CA SER A 130 21.87 32.44 -0.75
C SER A 130 20.50 31.90 -1.17
N CYS A 131 19.43 32.41 -0.61
CA CYS A 131 18.05 32.05 -0.99
C CYS A 131 17.75 32.48 -2.42
N ALA A 132 18.08 33.71 -2.79
CA ALA A 132 17.91 34.22 -4.15
C ALA A 132 18.70 33.41 -5.20
N THR A 133 19.96 33.08 -4.88
CA THR A 133 20.78 32.23 -5.74
C THR A 133 20.22 30.83 -5.91
N GLU A 134 19.67 30.24 -4.85
CA GLU A 134 19.05 28.92 -4.90
C GLU A 134 17.79 28.92 -5.77
N ILE A 135 16.91 29.91 -5.59
CA ILE A 135 15.72 30.07 -6.43
C ILE A 135 16.12 30.25 -7.90
N GLY A 136 17.07 31.10 -8.19
CA GLY A 136 17.56 31.32 -9.56
C GLY A 136 18.19 30.07 -10.20
N ASN A 137 18.92 29.27 -9.42
CA ASN A 137 19.46 27.99 -9.89
C ASN A 137 18.37 26.98 -10.22
N LEU A 138 17.29 26.96 -9.43
CA LEU A 138 16.14 26.10 -9.68
C LEU A 138 15.35 26.54 -10.92
N LEU A 139 15.19 27.85 -11.14
CA LEU A 139 14.58 28.40 -12.33
C LEU A 139 15.38 28.08 -13.59
N GLN A 140 16.72 28.18 -13.54
CA GLN A 140 17.59 27.78 -14.65
C GLN A 140 17.38 26.30 -15.00
N ALA A 141 17.33 25.42 -14.00
CA ALA A 141 17.07 24.00 -14.22
C ALA A 141 15.70 23.75 -14.88
N GLU A 142 14.68 24.49 -14.46
CA GLU A 142 13.34 24.41 -15.06
C GLU A 142 13.31 24.89 -16.50
N ALA A 143 13.97 26.01 -16.80
CA ALA A 143 14.09 26.51 -18.17
C ALA A 143 14.77 25.50 -19.10
N GLU A 144 15.83 24.85 -18.63
CA GLU A 144 16.52 23.76 -19.35
C GLU A 144 15.60 22.55 -19.60
N VAL A 145 14.77 22.16 -18.63
CA VAL A 145 13.77 21.08 -18.78
C VAL A 145 12.70 21.44 -19.81
N ILE A 146 12.22 22.67 -19.79
CA ILE A 146 11.20 23.17 -20.71
C ILE A 146 11.77 23.17 -22.13
N ALA A 147 12.99 23.70 -22.32
CA ALA A 147 13.68 23.69 -23.60
C ALA A 147 13.83 22.26 -24.13
N MET A 148 14.27 21.33 -23.29
CA MET A 148 14.42 19.93 -23.67
C MET A 148 13.10 19.27 -24.06
N ARG A 149 12.02 19.53 -23.32
CA ARG A 149 10.69 19.00 -23.69
C ARG A 149 10.24 19.50 -25.07
N LYS A 150 10.52 20.75 -25.38
CA LYS A 150 10.24 21.33 -26.71
C LYS A 150 11.03 20.61 -27.78
N LEU A 151 12.33 20.40 -27.58
CA LEU A 151 13.21 19.66 -28.49
C LEU A 151 12.74 18.21 -28.70
N LEU A 152 12.41 17.50 -27.65
CA LEU A 152 11.89 16.13 -27.73
C LEU A 152 10.60 16.04 -28.55
N ARG A 153 9.72 17.04 -28.44
CA ARG A 153 8.50 17.15 -29.25
C ARG A 153 8.84 17.36 -30.73
N GLN A 154 9.74 18.29 -31.03
CA GLN A 154 10.18 18.58 -32.41
C GLN A 154 10.83 17.34 -33.02
N ARG A 155 11.73 16.67 -32.30
CA ARG A 155 12.37 15.43 -32.77
C ARG A 155 11.36 14.32 -33.01
N THR A 156 10.37 14.14 -32.10
CA THR A 156 9.31 13.14 -32.28
C THR A 156 8.49 13.43 -33.54
N LYS A 157 8.24 14.73 -33.85
CA LYS A 157 7.53 15.16 -35.06
C LYS A 157 8.36 14.82 -36.32
N ARG A 158 9.64 15.20 -36.37
CA ARG A 158 10.56 14.87 -37.48
C ARG A 158 10.68 13.36 -37.69
N CYS A 159 10.84 12.56 -36.63
CA CYS A 159 10.90 11.10 -36.75
C CYS A 159 9.59 10.50 -37.28
N ARG A 160 8.43 11.09 -36.96
CA ARG A 160 7.14 10.65 -37.52
C ARG A 160 7.04 10.96 -39.00
N GLU A 161 7.44 12.16 -39.42
CA GLU A 161 7.48 12.61 -40.82
C GLU A 161 8.44 11.77 -41.64
N ALA A 162 9.54 11.31 -41.02
CA ALA A 162 10.56 10.47 -41.68
C ALA A 162 10.30 8.94 -41.58
N GLY A 163 9.18 8.51 -40.94
CA GLY A 163 8.90 7.09 -40.74
C GLY A 163 9.85 6.35 -39.76
N ASP A 164 10.71 7.08 -39.03
CA ASP A 164 11.71 6.51 -38.11
C ASP A 164 11.06 6.06 -36.78
N LEU A 165 10.55 4.82 -36.76
CA LEU A 165 9.98 4.20 -35.58
C LEU A 165 10.98 4.02 -34.43
N ALA A 166 12.28 3.82 -34.74
CA ALA A 166 13.33 3.66 -33.74
C ALA A 166 13.63 4.99 -33.04
N GLY A 167 13.65 6.09 -33.81
CA GLY A 167 13.77 7.46 -33.31
C GLY A 167 12.59 7.86 -32.40
N ILE A 168 11.38 7.55 -32.83
CA ILE A 168 10.16 7.79 -32.02
C ILE A 168 10.25 7.05 -30.67
N ARG A 169 10.64 5.77 -30.66
CA ARG A 169 10.81 4.98 -29.44
C ARG A 169 11.90 5.57 -28.54
N ARG A 170 13.04 6.00 -29.10
CA ARG A 170 14.13 6.66 -28.35
C ARG A 170 13.68 7.98 -27.74
N ALA A 171 13.01 8.84 -28.50
CA ALA A 171 12.48 10.11 -28.01
C ALA A 171 11.42 9.91 -26.92
N SER A 172 10.54 8.91 -27.06
CA SER A 172 9.54 8.55 -26.08
C SER A 172 10.16 8.05 -24.76
N ARG A 173 11.18 7.17 -24.82
CA ARG A 173 11.93 6.70 -23.64
C ARG A 173 12.64 7.85 -22.92
N THR A 174 13.26 8.77 -23.66
CA THR A 174 13.92 9.94 -23.08
C THR A 174 12.90 10.88 -22.43
N ARG A 175 11.75 11.11 -23.07
CA ARG A 175 10.64 11.90 -22.53
C ARG A 175 10.09 11.29 -21.25
N LYS A 176 9.94 9.94 -21.20
CA LYS A 176 9.52 9.23 -19.99
C LYS A 176 10.52 9.46 -18.86
N LYS A 177 11.82 9.30 -19.11
CA LYS A 177 12.88 9.55 -18.11
C LYS A 177 12.89 11.00 -17.62
N VAL A 178 12.75 11.98 -18.50
CA VAL A 178 12.69 13.40 -18.13
C VAL A 178 11.46 13.72 -17.28
N ASN A 179 10.35 13.04 -17.52
CA ASN A 179 9.10 13.26 -16.76
C ASN A 179 9.06 12.51 -15.41
N GLU A 180 9.69 11.32 -15.34
CA GLU A 180 9.61 10.47 -14.14
C GLU A 180 10.66 10.81 -13.08
N PHE A 181 11.85 11.23 -13.47
CA PHE A 181 12.96 11.22 -12.53
C PHE A 181 13.27 12.55 -11.86
N GLY A 182 12.75 13.69 -12.28
CA GLY A 182 13.02 14.98 -11.62
C GLY A 182 14.49 15.22 -11.21
N ASP A 183 15.40 14.32 -11.60
CA ASP A 183 16.80 14.34 -11.25
C ASP A 183 17.53 15.27 -12.21
N ARG A 184 17.88 16.43 -11.70
CA ARG A 184 18.61 17.49 -12.41
C ARG A 184 19.81 16.97 -13.19
N HIS A 185 20.56 16.03 -12.64
CA HIS A 185 21.72 15.44 -13.30
C HIS A 185 21.34 14.60 -14.53
N LEU A 186 20.25 13.82 -14.46
CA LEU A 186 19.76 13.04 -15.60
C LEU A 186 19.18 13.93 -16.70
N ILE A 187 18.57 15.05 -16.30
CA ILE A 187 18.03 16.05 -17.21
C ILE A 187 19.17 16.76 -17.96
N HIS A 188 20.19 17.23 -17.24
CA HIS A 188 21.40 17.84 -17.85
C HIS A 188 22.13 16.86 -18.76
N LYS A 189 22.23 15.59 -18.39
CA LYS A 189 22.89 14.57 -19.21
C LYS A 189 22.10 14.25 -20.48
N ALA A 190 20.77 14.18 -20.37
CA ALA A 190 19.90 13.99 -21.53
C ALA A 190 19.96 15.23 -22.45
N ALA A 191 20.02 16.43 -21.88
CA ALA A 191 20.21 17.69 -22.59
C ALA A 191 21.54 17.72 -23.33
N ALA A 192 22.65 17.48 -22.64
CA ALA A 192 23.99 17.48 -23.25
C ALA A 192 24.11 16.46 -24.39
N ASN A 193 23.55 15.27 -24.25
CA ASN A 193 23.58 14.27 -25.32
C ASN A 193 22.72 14.65 -26.55
N MET A 194 21.65 15.42 -26.34
CA MET A 194 20.80 15.89 -27.45
C MET A 194 21.37 17.14 -28.13
N THR A 195 21.92 18.06 -27.33
CA THR A 195 22.54 19.29 -27.86
C THR A 195 23.81 19.01 -28.64
N ALA A 196 24.64 18.07 -28.21
CA ALA A 196 25.80 17.60 -28.94
C ALA A 196 25.45 16.96 -30.31
N ALA A 197 24.30 16.26 -30.37
CA ALA A 197 23.84 15.61 -31.61
C ALA A 197 23.12 16.55 -32.60
N GLU A 198 22.57 17.67 -32.11
CA GLU A 198 21.73 18.59 -32.91
C GLU A 198 22.32 20.01 -33.05
N GLY A 199 23.54 20.24 -32.54
CA GLY A 199 24.23 21.54 -32.63
C GLY A 199 23.57 22.66 -31.81
N MET A 200 22.73 22.30 -30.82
CA MET A 200 22.03 23.28 -30.00
C MET A 200 22.71 23.47 -28.65
N ILE A 201 22.95 24.72 -28.29
CA ILE A 201 23.51 25.10 -26.98
C ILE A 201 22.36 25.48 -26.06
N LEU A 202 22.22 24.79 -24.90
CA LEU A 202 21.35 25.27 -23.83
C LEU A 202 21.95 26.52 -23.22
N GLU A 203 21.21 27.62 -23.29
CA GLU A 203 21.67 28.91 -22.77
C GLU A 203 21.70 28.86 -21.25
N THR A 204 22.89 28.84 -20.67
CA THR A 204 23.08 28.88 -19.20
C THR A 204 23.38 30.32 -18.79
N ARG A 205 22.46 30.91 -18.05
CA ARG A 205 22.61 32.27 -17.52
C ARG A 205 23.69 32.37 -16.43
N GLY A 206 24.33 33.51 -16.33
CA GLY A 206 25.35 33.77 -15.35
C GLY A 206 24.84 33.71 -13.91
N LYS A 207 25.74 33.54 -12.91
CA LYS A 207 25.36 33.47 -11.49
C LYS A 207 24.63 34.74 -11.04
N ILE A 208 25.06 35.91 -11.52
CA ILE A 208 24.47 37.22 -11.17
C ILE A 208 23.02 37.29 -11.67
N GLU A 209 22.77 36.93 -12.92
CA GLU A 209 21.42 36.92 -13.49
C GLU A 209 20.48 35.98 -12.75
N ARG A 210 20.95 34.76 -12.44
CA ARG A 210 20.19 33.79 -11.65
C ARG A 210 19.84 34.35 -10.27
N THR A 211 20.81 34.96 -9.57
CA THR A 211 20.57 35.59 -8.26
C THR A 211 19.55 36.72 -8.36
N ARG A 212 19.64 37.58 -9.39
CA ARG A 212 18.67 38.66 -9.63
C ARG A 212 17.26 38.15 -9.90
N ALA A 213 17.10 37.05 -10.68
CA ALA A 213 15.83 36.40 -10.90
C ALA A 213 15.20 35.91 -9.57
N GLY A 214 16.00 35.26 -8.73
CA GLY A 214 15.54 34.81 -7.40
C GLY A 214 15.21 35.97 -6.46
N ALA A 215 16.02 37.03 -6.46
CA ALA A 215 15.76 38.23 -5.65
C ALA A 215 14.46 38.88 -6.04
N TRP A 216 14.18 39.04 -7.33
CA TRP A 216 12.91 39.58 -7.82
C TRP A 216 11.71 38.76 -7.35
N LEU A 217 11.76 37.44 -7.41
CA LEU A 217 10.68 36.60 -6.89
C LEU A 217 10.51 36.68 -5.38
N ILE A 218 11.60 36.84 -4.61
CA ILE A 218 11.55 37.07 -3.16
C ILE A 218 10.77 38.36 -2.85
N GLU A 219 11.03 39.44 -3.58
CA GLU A 219 10.31 40.71 -3.38
C GLU A 219 8.81 40.59 -3.68
N LEU A 220 8.45 39.84 -4.75
CA LEU A 220 7.04 39.58 -5.04
C LEU A 220 6.38 38.70 -3.93
N VAL A 221 7.06 37.69 -3.43
CA VAL A 221 6.53 36.85 -2.33
C VAL A 221 6.32 37.68 -1.06
N LYS A 222 7.23 38.60 -0.75
CA LYS A 222 7.09 39.52 0.40
C LYS A 222 5.84 40.38 0.28
N GLN A 223 5.55 40.89 -0.91
CA GLN A 223 4.41 41.75 -1.17
C GLN A 223 3.05 41.04 -1.15
N THR A 224 3.02 39.75 -1.46
CA THR A 224 1.79 38.98 -1.63
C THR A 224 1.48 38.02 -0.47
N CYS A 225 2.49 37.59 0.30
CA CYS A 225 2.26 36.62 1.39
C CYS A 225 2.00 37.34 2.71
N ILE A 226 0.73 37.40 3.08
CA ILE A 226 0.23 38.09 4.27
C ILE A 226 -0.30 37.06 5.27
N ILE A 227 -0.13 37.33 6.56
CA ILE A 227 -0.72 36.57 7.67
C ILE A 227 -1.79 37.43 8.31
N VAL A 228 -2.98 36.87 8.45
CA VAL A 228 -4.06 37.47 9.22
C VAL A 228 -3.97 36.98 10.66
N LYS A 229 -3.74 37.88 11.61
CA LYS A 229 -3.71 37.56 13.04
C LYS A 229 -5.12 37.33 13.60
N GLN A 230 -5.19 36.89 14.85
CA GLN A 230 -6.48 36.69 15.54
C GLN A 230 -7.27 38.00 15.73
N ASP A 231 -6.58 39.13 15.86
CA ASP A 231 -7.17 40.48 15.93
C ASP A 231 -7.53 41.04 14.55
N LYS A 232 -7.49 40.21 13.50
CA LYS A 232 -7.74 40.58 12.10
C LYS A 232 -6.70 41.55 11.49
N THR A 233 -5.60 41.86 12.19
CA THR A 233 -4.52 42.65 11.58
C THR A 233 -3.73 41.82 10.58
N GLU A 234 -3.38 42.45 9.45
CA GLU A 234 -2.56 41.83 8.40
C GLU A 234 -1.10 42.18 8.60
N VAL A 235 -0.23 41.19 8.51
CA VAL A 235 1.22 41.38 8.64
C VAL A 235 1.96 40.56 7.56
N ASP A 236 3.09 41.08 7.10
CA ASP A 236 3.94 40.40 6.13
C ASP A 236 4.44 39.06 6.67
N ALA A 237 4.24 37.96 5.90
CA ALA A 237 4.75 36.66 6.27
C ALA A 237 6.29 36.62 6.26
N PHE A 238 6.94 37.45 5.46
CA PHE A 238 8.39 37.51 5.30
C PHE A 238 8.92 38.93 5.37
N ARG A 239 10.04 39.13 6.01
CA ARG A 239 10.78 40.39 6.01
C ARG A 239 12.24 40.20 5.66
N VAL A 240 12.84 41.20 5.05
CA VAL A 240 14.29 41.26 4.79
C VAL A 240 14.88 42.41 5.57
N ALA A 241 15.90 42.14 6.38
CA ALA A 241 16.58 43.14 7.18
C ALA A 241 18.12 42.96 7.13
N LYS A 242 18.85 43.97 7.53
CA LYS A 242 20.31 43.84 7.71
C LYS A 242 20.60 42.97 8.94
N GLU A 243 21.64 42.14 8.85
CA GLU A 243 22.08 41.32 9.99
C GLU A 243 22.61 42.23 11.12
N PRO A 244 22.07 42.11 12.34
CA PRO A 244 22.53 42.95 13.46
C PRO A 244 23.98 42.63 13.80
N GLY A 245 24.81 43.64 14.13
CA GLY A 245 26.18 43.47 14.61
C GLY A 245 27.24 43.13 13.56
N VAL A 246 26.91 43.04 12.27
CA VAL A 246 27.88 42.74 11.22
C VAL A 246 28.25 44.01 10.42
N LYS A 247 29.58 44.34 10.39
CA LYS A 247 30.11 45.50 9.66
C LYS A 247 29.87 45.45 8.15
N LYS A 248 29.82 44.26 7.51
CA LYS A 248 29.44 44.09 6.11
C LYS A 248 27.91 43.98 5.99
N ARG A 249 27.36 44.76 5.04
CA ARG A 249 25.88 44.74 4.72
C ARG A 249 25.43 43.37 4.23
N ARG A 250 25.07 42.50 5.15
CA ARG A 250 24.48 41.20 4.85
C ARG A 250 22.98 41.27 5.05
N LEU A 251 22.23 40.98 4.00
CA LEU A 251 20.76 40.91 4.06
C LEU A 251 20.33 39.50 4.50
N VAL A 252 19.38 39.47 5.41
CA VAL A 252 18.82 38.23 5.98
C VAL A 252 17.31 38.23 5.78
N LEU A 253 16.81 37.06 5.35
CA LEU A 253 15.39 36.76 5.21
C LEU A 253 14.87 36.16 6.52
N TYR A 254 13.85 36.77 7.07
CA TYR A 254 13.14 36.32 8.28
C TYR A 254 11.70 35.94 7.94
N ALA A 255 11.15 34.94 8.64
CA ALA A 255 9.72 34.67 8.68
C ALA A 255 9.10 35.42 9.89
N HIS A 256 7.83 35.78 9.76
CA HIS A 256 7.09 36.29 10.90
C HIS A 256 6.94 35.19 11.97
N PRO A 257 7.08 35.52 13.28
CA PRO A 257 6.97 34.52 14.35
C PRO A 257 5.65 33.73 14.33
N ASP A 258 4.53 34.38 14.04
CA ASP A 258 3.21 33.74 13.98
C ASP A 258 3.12 32.72 12.83
N MET A 259 3.80 32.96 11.71
CA MET A 259 3.93 31.99 10.62
C MET A 259 4.64 30.71 11.11
N LEU A 260 5.76 30.87 11.79
CA LEU A 260 6.54 29.72 12.32
C LEU A 260 5.74 28.97 13.39
N ALA A 261 5.03 29.70 14.26
CA ALA A 261 4.15 29.12 15.28
C ALA A 261 2.99 28.34 14.65
N HIS A 262 2.37 28.88 13.59
CA HIS A 262 1.32 28.18 12.86
C HIS A 262 1.82 26.91 12.18
N LEU A 263 2.99 26.94 11.56
CA LEU A 263 3.63 25.76 10.97
C LEU A 263 3.96 24.68 12.02
N ASP A 264 4.52 25.08 13.17
CA ASP A 264 4.84 24.18 14.28
C ASP A 264 3.56 23.55 14.87
N LYS A 265 2.51 24.36 15.10
CA LYS A 265 1.18 23.87 15.53
C LYS A 265 0.63 22.84 14.54
N GLY A 266 0.73 23.13 13.24
CA GLY A 266 0.29 22.22 12.20
C GLY A 266 1.09 20.90 12.15
N ILE A 267 2.41 20.94 12.38
CA ILE A 267 3.28 19.75 12.49
C ILE A 267 2.88 18.93 13.70
N LYS A 268 2.72 19.55 14.87
CA LYS A 268 2.31 18.90 16.12
C LYS A 268 0.92 18.26 16.00
N ALA A 269 -0.05 18.98 15.45
CA ALA A 269 -1.39 18.46 15.19
C ALA A 269 -1.35 17.22 14.28
N ARG A 270 -0.54 17.26 13.22
CA ARG A 270 -0.39 16.11 12.31
C ARG A 270 0.28 14.91 12.97
N ALA A 271 1.27 15.14 13.84
CA ALA A 271 1.92 14.07 14.60
C ALA A 271 0.92 13.39 15.56
N ALA A 272 0.05 14.18 16.20
CA ALA A 272 -0.98 13.70 17.12
C ALA A 272 -2.06 12.81 16.46
N ILE A 273 -2.35 13.00 15.17
CA ILE A 273 -3.37 12.20 14.45
C ILE A 273 -2.90 10.76 14.15
N ARG A 274 -1.65 10.42 14.38
CA ARG A 274 -1.05 9.12 14.03
C ARG A 274 -0.56 8.36 15.27
N PRO A 275 -1.39 8.12 16.30
CA PRO A 275 -0.98 7.32 17.42
C PRO A 275 -0.66 5.90 16.94
N ARG A 276 0.36 5.28 17.53
CA ARG A 276 0.56 3.84 17.42
C ARG A 276 -0.51 3.14 18.27
N CYS A 277 -0.93 1.97 17.83
CA CYS A 277 -1.98 1.20 18.47
C CYS A 277 -1.37 -0.01 19.19
N PRO A 278 -1.43 -0.10 20.53
CA PRO A 278 -0.98 -1.27 21.29
C PRO A 278 -2.01 -2.42 21.21
N ILE A 279 -1.67 -3.56 21.79
CA ILE A 279 -2.65 -4.58 22.22
C ILE A 279 -3.45 -4.02 23.39
N MET A 280 -4.55 -4.66 23.73
CA MET A 280 -5.31 -4.29 24.93
C MET A 280 -5.19 -5.35 26.02
N VAL A 281 -5.06 -4.91 27.26
CA VAL A 281 -5.06 -5.78 28.45
C VAL A 281 -6.42 -5.82 29.14
N VAL A 282 -7.40 -5.17 28.55
CA VAL A 282 -8.82 -5.25 28.88
C VAL A 282 -9.59 -5.46 27.58
N GLN A 283 -10.80 -6.01 27.67
CA GLN A 283 -11.64 -6.20 26.50
C GLN A 283 -11.88 -4.85 25.79
N PRO A 284 -11.72 -4.78 24.47
CA PRO A 284 -11.99 -3.56 23.70
C PRO A 284 -13.42 -3.06 23.94
N PRO A 285 -13.61 -1.75 24.17
CA PRO A 285 -14.95 -1.19 24.23
C PRO A 285 -15.67 -1.35 22.89
N SER A 286 -16.97 -1.62 22.96
CA SER A 286 -17.83 -1.72 21.78
C SER A 286 -17.83 -0.44 20.95
N TRP A 287 -17.98 -0.60 19.66
CA TRP A 287 -18.17 0.54 18.77
C TRP A 287 -19.57 1.13 18.96
N ALA A 288 -19.65 2.39 19.39
CA ALA A 288 -20.89 3.13 19.57
C ALA A 288 -21.12 4.20 18.49
N ASP A 289 -20.03 4.63 17.85
CA ASP A 289 -20.06 5.57 16.73
C ASP A 289 -18.92 5.30 15.75
N THR A 290 -18.91 6.04 14.65
CA THR A 290 -17.90 5.85 13.58
C THR A 290 -16.50 6.37 13.91
N GLN A 291 -16.32 7.05 15.05
CA GLN A 291 -15.07 7.72 15.44
C GLN A 291 -14.47 7.20 16.75
N ALA A 292 -15.26 6.45 17.56
CA ALA A 292 -14.84 5.97 18.86
C ALA A 292 -15.20 4.50 19.04
N GLY A 293 -14.21 3.71 19.41
CA GLY A 293 -14.31 2.27 19.67
C GLY A 293 -12.96 1.58 19.56
N GLY A 294 -12.88 0.37 20.06
CA GLY A 294 -11.68 -0.45 20.02
C GLY A 294 -10.60 -0.05 21.03
N TYR A 295 -10.55 1.21 21.51
CA TYR A 295 -9.61 1.72 22.51
C TYR A 295 -10.29 2.64 23.52
N LEU A 296 -9.67 2.82 24.71
CA LEU A 296 -10.21 3.67 25.77
C LEU A 296 -9.90 5.16 25.53
N VAL A 297 -8.69 5.47 25.08
CA VAL A 297 -8.18 6.84 24.91
C VAL A 297 -7.83 7.15 23.44
N ILE A 298 -7.24 6.20 22.73
CA ILE A 298 -6.87 6.39 21.32
C ILE A 298 -8.13 6.43 20.45
N ARG A 299 -8.39 7.58 19.84
CA ARG A 299 -9.52 7.74 18.92
C ARG A 299 -9.09 7.48 17.48
N LYS A 300 -9.75 6.52 16.85
CA LYS A 300 -9.61 6.21 15.42
C LYS A 300 -10.97 5.86 14.84
N GLY A 301 -11.23 6.31 13.62
CA GLY A 301 -12.46 5.95 12.93
C GLY A 301 -12.53 4.44 12.64
N ILE A 302 -13.75 3.91 12.66
CA ILE A 302 -14.05 2.51 12.36
C ILE A 302 -13.54 2.10 10.96
N VAL A 303 -13.54 3.02 9.99
CA VAL A 303 -13.01 2.80 8.66
C VAL A 303 -11.63 3.44 8.50
N ALA A 304 -10.66 2.61 8.12
CA ALA A 304 -9.29 3.07 7.85
C ALA A 304 -9.22 3.98 6.62
N ASN A 305 -8.68 5.18 6.79
CA ASN A 305 -8.46 6.14 5.70
C ASN A 305 -9.73 6.53 4.90
N ALA A 306 -10.90 6.50 5.54
CA ALA A 306 -12.13 6.96 4.92
C ALA A 306 -11.99 8.40 4.38
N GLY A 307 -12.34 8.60 3.12
CA GLY A 307 -12.38 9.92 2.50
C GLY A 307 -13.61 10.72 2.95
N PRO A 308 -13.73 12.00 2.56
CA PRO A 308 -14.86 12.86 2.96
C PRO A 308 -16.22 12.29 2.54
N MET A 309 -16.33 11.77 1.33
CA MET A 309 -17.58 11.22 0.79
C MET A 309 -17.98 9.93 1.51
N HIS A 310 -17.01 9.03 1.78
CA HIS A 310 -17.26 7.82 2.56
C HIS A 310 -17.70 8.15 4.00
N LYS A 311 -17.08 9.15 4.64
CA LYS A 311 -17.47 9.59 6.00
C LYS A 311 -18.90 10.11 6.05
N ALA A 312 -19.33 10.82 5.01
CA ALA A 312 -20.70 11.29 4.92
C ALA A 312 -21.72 10.15 4.81
N GLU A 313 -21.40 9.10 4.05
CA GLU A 313 -22.24 7.91 3.95
C GLU A 313 -22.29 7.12 5.28
N LEU A 314 -21.14 6.94 5.96
CA LEU A 314 -21.09 6.31 7.30
C LEU A 314 -21.97 7.03 8.33
N ALA A 315 -22.08 8.34 8.25
CA ALA A 315 -22.92 9.15 9.14
C ALA A 315 -24.41 9.12 8.79
N ARG A 316 -24.77 8.70 7.58
CA ARG A 316 -26.15 8.69 7.07
C ARG A 316 -26.87 7.38 7.34
N HIS A 317 -26.14 6.27 7.39
CA HIS A 317 -26.70 4.93 7.47
C HIS A 317 -26.66 4.34 8.87
N ASP A 318 -27.57 3.42 9.17
CA ASP A 318 -27.54 2.62 10.39
C ASP A 318 -26.34 1.67 10.38
N MET A 319 -25.47 1.83 11.34
CA MET A 319 -24.24 1.06 11.48
C MET A 319 -24.33 -0.05 12.56
N SER A 320 -25.50 -0.25 13.16
CA SER A 320 -25.69 -1.14 14.32
C SER A 320 -25.19 -2.56 14.04
N ARG A 321 -25.54 -3.13 12.89
CA ARG A 321 -25.07 -4.47 12.49
C ARG A 321 -23.59 -4.52 12.19
N THR A 322 -23.04 -3.45 11.64
CA THR A 322 -21.60 -3.31 11.42
C THR A 322 -20.84 -3.27 12.74
N TYR A 323 -21.34 -2.53 13.73
CA TYR A 323 -20.74 -2.49 15.07
C TYR A 323 -20.80 -3.87 15.73
N ALA A 324 -21.96 -4.56 15.69
CA ALA A 324 -22.10 -5.91 16.22
C ALA A 324 -21.11 -6.90 15.55
N GLY A 325 -20.91 -6.82 14.23
CA GLY A 325 -19.96 -7.66 13.52
C GLY A 325 -18.50 -7.43 13.95
N ILE A 326 -18.07 -6.17 14.08
CA ILE A 326 -16.72 -5.85 14.55
C ILE A 326 -16.53 -6.16 16.03
N ASP A 327 -17.52 -5.93 16.86
CA ASP A 327 -17.45 -6.25 18.30
C ASP A 327 -17.34 -7.77 18.51
N ALA A 328 -18.05 -8.57 17.71
CA ALA A 328 -17.89 -10.02 17.71
C ALA A 328 -16.45 -10.46 17.35
N MET A 329 -15.78 -9.75 16.42
CA MET A 329 -14.37 -9.99 16.08
C MET A 329 -13.40 -9.50 17.15
N ASN A 330 -13.79 -8.55 18.00
CA ASN A 330 -13.00 -8.03 19.12
C ASN A 330 -13.16 -8.84 20.41
N ARG A 331 -14.12 -9.77 20.45
CA ARG A 331 -14.45 -10.58 21.61
C ARG A 331 -13.34 -11.54 22.05
N PRO A 332 -12.66 -12.29 21.14
CA PRO A 332 -11.68 -13.29 21.55
C PRO A 332 -10.51 -12.67 22.32
N ALA A 333 -10.23 -13.28 23.49
CA ALA A 333 -9.00 -13.02 24.23
C ALA A 333 -7.87 -13.94 23.74
N TYR A 334 -6.67 -13.44 23.78
CA TYR A 334 -5.45 -14.14 23.39
C TYR A 334 -4.49 -14.26 24.57
N ARG A 335 -3.64 -15.28 24.54
CA ARG A 335 -2.45 -15.40 25.39
C ARG A 335 -1.21 -15.60 24.54
N MET A 336 -0.06 -15.23 25.11
CA MET A 336 1.22 -15.41 24.46
C MET A 336 1.64 -16.89 24.42
N ASN A 337 2.05 -17.38 23.29
CA ASN A 337 2.81 -18.63 23.19
C ASN A 337 4.23 -18.38 23.72
N GLY A 338 4.44 -18.63 25.00
CA GLY A 338 5.73 -18.41 25.67
C GLY A 338 6.87 -19.19 25.05
N ARG A 339 6.62 -20.44 24.62
CA ARG A 339 7.65 -21.31 23.99
C ARG A 339 8.12 -20.75 22.66
N ILE A 340 7.23 -20.24 21.83
CA ILE A 340 7.60 -19.55 20.58
C ILE A 340 8.35 -18.25 20.88
N LEU A 341 7.89 -17.47 21.86
CA LEU A 341 8.57 -16.24 22.26
C LEU A 341 9.99 -16.50 22.76
N ASP A 342 10.19 -17.55 23.55
CA ASP A 342 11.52 -17.89 24.12
C ASP A 342 12.45 -18.46 23.03
N THR A 343 11.93 -19.31 22.13
CA THR A 343 12.67 -19.74 20.94
C THR A 343 13.11 -18.56 20.07
N PHE A 344 12.20 -17.61 19.83
CA PHE A 344 12.52 -16.38 19.09
C PHE A 344 13.58 -15.54 19.78
N LYS A 345 13.46 -15.30 21.10
CA LYS A 345 14.45 -14.53 21.85
C LYS A 345 15.84 -15.16 21.74
N HIS A 346 15.94 -16.49 21.92
CA HIS A 346 17.21 -17.21 21.81
C HIS A 346 17.82 -17.02 20.42
N LEU A 347 17.06 -17.33 19.36
CA LEU A 347 17.53 -17.19 17.97
C LEU A 347 17.89 -15.76 17.58
N TRP A 348 17.19 -14.75 18.16
CA TRP A 348 17.45 -13.35 17.88
C TRP A 348 18.64 -12.77 18.63
N CYS A 349 18.83 -13.15 19.90
CA CYS A 349 19.86 -12.58 20.77
C CYS A 349 21.18 -13.33 20.72
N ASP A 350 21.13 -14.66 20.58
CA ASP A 350 22.29 -15.53 20.78
C ASP A 350 22.88 -16.02 19.45
N GLU A 351 22.13 -15.92 18.34
CA GLU A 351 22.63 -16.33 17.03
C GLU A 351 22.84 -15.15 16.08
N GLN A 352 24.06 -15.02 15.54
CA GLN A 352 24.38 -13.96 14.57
C GLN A 352 23.66 -14.14 13.22
N SER A 353 23.33 -15.36 12.84
CA SER A 353 22.66 -15.68 11.57
C SER A 353 21.71 -16.86 11.76
N CYS A 354 20.43 -16.60 11.54
CA CYS A 354 19.37 -17.60 11.58
C CYS A 354 18.56 -17.54 10.25
N PRO A 355 18.30 -18.66 9.56
CA PRO A 355 17.64 -18.67 8.26
C PRO A 355 16.16 -18.25 8.32
N VAL A 356 15.55 -18.25 9.52
CA VAL A 356 14.14 -17.88 9.71
C VAL A 356 13.94 -16.47 10.25
N LEU A 357 15.03 -15.74 10.51
CA LEU A 357 15.04 -14.36 10.98
C LEU A 357 15.85 -13.48 10.03
N PRO A 358 15.57 -12.16 10.00
CA PRO A 358 16.39 -11.24 9.21
C PRO A 358 17.81 -11.18 9.78
N PRO A 359 18.86 -11.31 8.95
CA PRO A 359 20.25 -11.26 9.42
C PRO A 359 20.56 -9.96 10.13
N GLN A 360 21.35 -10.04 11.20
CA GLN A 360 21.72 -8.88 12.05
C GLN A 360 22.61 -7.88 11.29
N GLU A 361 23.41 -8.38 10.36
CA GLU A 361 24.33 -7.57 9.56
C GLU A 361 23.73 -7.15 8.23
N ASP A 362 24.19 -6.02 7.71
CA ASP A 362 23.86 -5.61 6.36
C ASP A 362 24.63 -6.48 5.35
N PRO A 363 24.05 -6.84 4.21
CA PRO A 363 24.76 -7.60 3.19
C PRO A 363 25.98 -6.83 2.68
N ILE A 364 27.01 -7.57 2.30
CA ILE A 364 28.24 -6.99 1.75
C ILE A 364 27.90 -6.13 0.53
N ALA A 365 28.37 -4.88 0.52
CA ALA A 365 28.15 -3.99 -0.60
C ALA A 365 28.87 -4.50 -1.85
N PRO A 366 28.24 -4.43 -3.05
CA PRO A 366 28.93 -4.77 -4.28
C PRO A 366 30.23 -3.96 -4.44
N THR A 367 31.35 -4.64 -4.71
CA THR A 367 32.62 -3.98 -4.94
C THR A 367 32.53 -3.08 -6.17
N PHE A 368 33.03 -1.85 -6.04
CA PHE A 368 33.12 -0.94 -7.18
C PHE A 368 34.27 -1.40 -8.08
N PRO A 369 34.03 -1.70 -9.38
CA PRO A 369 35.07 -2.28 -10.25
C PRO A 369 36.34 -1.43 -10.43
N HIS A 370 36.28 -0.14 -10.18
CA HIS A 370 37.42 0.79 -10.24
C HIS A 370 37.83 1.29 -8.85
N ALA A 371 37.61 0.52 -7.79
CA ALA A 371 37.95 0.92 -6.42
C ALA A 371 39.46 1.17 -6.23
N ASP A 372 40.30 0.45 -6.98
CA ASP A 372 41.77 0.57 -6.93
C ASP A 372 42.26 1.89 -7.53
N ILE A 373 41.55 2.45 -8.51
CA ILE A 373 41.92 3.66 -9.24
C ILE A 373 41.18 4.88 -8.68
N VAL A 374 39.95 4.69 -8.21
CA VAL A 374 39.06 5.75 -7.76
C VAL A 374 38.73 5.57 -6.28
N PRO A 375 39.41 6.25 -5.36
CA PRO A 375 39.10 6.26 -3.96
C PRO A 375 37.64 6.67 -3.67
N LYS A 376 37.05 6.14 -2.59
CA LYS A 376 35.64 6.33 -2.22
C LYS A 376 35.23 7.80 -2.10
N ASP A 377 36.09 8.65 -1.57
CA ASP A 377 35.92 10.10 -1.46
C ASP A 377 35.95 10.83 -2.81
N LYS A 378 36.68 10.32 -3.80
CA LYS A 378 36.78 10.87 -5.14
C LYS A 378 35.74 10.33 -6.13
N TYR A 379 34.96 9.32 -5.75
CA TYR A 379 33.96 8.67 -6.62
C TYR A 379 32.99 9.66 -7.26
N TYR A 380 32.46 10.62 -6.51
CA TYR A 380 31.51 11.61 -7.04
C TYR A 380 32.17 12.56 -8.07
N ARG A 381 33.47 12.85 -7.93
CA ARG A 381 34.23 13.67 -8.90
C ARG A 381 34.52 12.85 -10.17
N TRP A 382 35.00 11.61 -10.00
CA TRP A 382 35.26 10.69 -11.13
C TRP A 382 33.98 10.36 -11.89
N LYS A 383 32.89 10.11 -11.24
CA LYS A 383 31.58 9.88 -11.88
C LYS A 383 31.16 11.02 -12.83
N ARG A 384 31.65 12.22 -12.60
CA ARG A 384 31.39 13.42 -13.43
C ARG A 384 32.46 13.64 -14.51
N SER A 385 33.58 12.94 -14.47
CA SER A 385 34.55 12.96 -15.54
C SER A 385 34.01 12.25 -16.79
N GLU A 386 34.66 12.50 -17.92
CA GLU A 386 34.31 11.87 -19.20
C GLU A 386 34.48 10.35 -19.14
N GLU A 387 35.55 9.87 -18.54
CA GLU A 387 35.83 8.46 -18.30
C GLU A 387 34.71 7.81 -17.44
N GLY A 388 34.44 8.33 -16.24
CA GLY A 388 33.40 7.81 -15.36
C GLY A 388 32.00 7.87 -15.97
N ALA A 389 31.71 8.94 -16.73
CA ALA A 389 30.43 9.07 -17.42
C ALA A 389 30.29 8.04 -18.56
N THR A 390 31.39 7.74 -19.28
CA THR A 390 31.43 6.73 -20.35
C THR A 390 31.29 5.32 -19.77
N TRP A 391 32.07 5.00 -18.74
CA TRP A 391 31.95 3.69 -18.08
C TRP A 391 30.55 3.45 -17.49
N LEU A 392 29.97 4.43 -16.86
CA LEU A 392 28.60 4.29 -16.35
C LEU A 392 27.55 4.03 -17.45
N LYS A 393 27.85 4.35 -18.71
CA LYS A 393 26.99 4.02 -19.87
C LYS A 393 27.25 2.61 -20.43
N SER A 394 28.39 2.02 -20.10
CA SER A 394 28.76 0.67 -20.56
C SER A 394 27.82 -0.39 -19.96
N VAL A 395 27.87 -1.59 -20.52
CA VAL A 395 27.13 -2.76 -19.99
C VAL A 395 27.55 -3.05 -18.56
N GLU A 396 28.85 -3.01 -18.29
CA GLU A 396 29.43 -3.25 -16.97
C GLU A 396 28.99 -2.20 -15.93
N GLY A 397 29.11 -0.91 -16.25
CA GLY A 397 28.65 0.18 -15.40
C GLY A 397 27.13 0.16 -15.16
N SER A 398 26.36 -0.33 -16.12
CA SER A 398 24.91 -0.52 -15.97
C SER A 398 24.62 -1.69 -15.04
N ARG A 399 25.33 -2.80 -15.18
CA ARG A 399 25.22 -3.98 -14.31
C ARG A 399 25.58 -3.63 -12.86
N TRP A 400 26.69 -2.93 -12.63
CA TRP A 400 27.10 -2.49 -11.30
C TRP A 400 26.07 -1.56 -10.66
N ARG A 401 25.53 -0.58 -11.39
CA ARG A 401 24.47 0.30 -10.86
C ARG A 401 23.21 -0.46 -10.46
N MET A 402 22.86 -1.50 -11.17
CA MET A 402 21.74 -2.37 -10.83
C MET A 402 22.02 -3.13 -9.53
N LEU A 403 23.18 -3.78 -9.42
CA LEU A 403 23.61 -4.48 -8.20
C LEU A 403 23.63 -3.53 -6.99
N TRP A 404 24.14 -2.32 -7.17
CA TRP A 404 24.17 -1.30 -6.13
C TRP A 404 22.76 -0.86 -5.68
N ARG A 405 21.84 -0.67 -6.61
CA ARG A 405 20.45 -0.34 -6.29
C ARG A 405 19.75 -1.49 -5.58
N GLY A 406 19.96 -2.70 -6.04
CA GLY A 406 19.48 -3.92 -5.39
C GLY A 406 19.99 -4.03 -3.94
N HIS A 407 21.29 -3.80 -3.74
CA HIS A 407 21.90 -3.77 -2.41
C HIS A 407 21.26 -2.70 -1.50
N ILE A 408 21.12 -1.45 -1.96
CA ILE A 408 20.48 -0.39 -1.17
C ILE A 408 19.02 -0.74 -0.84
N SER A 409 18.30 -1.34 -1.79
CA SER A 409 16.92 -1.78 -1.56
C SER A 409 16.87 -2.87 -0.49
N LYS A 410 17.77 -3.87 -0.59
CA LYS A 410 17.85 -4.96 0.37
C LYS A 410 18.26 -4.49 1.78
N VAL A 411 19.21 -3.57 1.88
CA VAL A 411 19.59 -2.96 3.17
C VAL A 411 18.41 -2.22 3.81
N ARG A 412 17.60 -1.52 3.01
CA ARG A 412 16.41 -0.82 3.53
C ARG A 412 15.34 -1.79 4.00
N GLU A 413 15.10 -2.86 3.25
CA GLU A 413 14.19 -3.94 3.61
C GLU A 413 14.62 -4.58 4.94
N LEU A 414 15.86 -5.03 5.04
CA LEU A 414 16.40 -5.65 6.25
C LEU A 414 16.36 -4.73 7.48
N LYS A 415 16.63 -3.44 7.31
CA LYS A 415 16.47 -2.46 8.41
C LYS A 415 15.02 -2.32 8.86
N ALA A 416 14.07 -2.38 7.95
CA ALA A 416 12.65 -2.36 8.28
C ALA A 416 12.24 -3.65 9.00
N ASP A 417 12.71 -4.82 8.53
CA ASP A 417 12.42 -6.12 9.12
C ASP A 417 13.00 -6.23 10.54
N ARG A 418 14.27 -5.86 10.74
CA ARG A 418 14.89 -5.81 12.07
C ARG A 418 14.12 -4.91 13.03
N LYS A 419 13.73 -3.71 12.57
CA LYS A 419 12.87 -2.82 13.36
C LYS A 419 11.54 -3.48 13.69
N GLY A 420 10.96 -4.23 12.76
CA GLY A 420 9.74 -5.02 12.96
C GLY A 420 9.91 -6.05 14.08
N MET A 421 11.03 -6.79 14.10
CA MET A 421 11.35 -7.78 15.16
C MET A 421 11.45 -7.12 16.54
N VAL A 422 12.17 -6.00 16.66
CA VAL A 422 12.28 -5.24 17.93
C VAL A 422 10.92 -4.74 18.40
N MET A 423 10.07 -4.28 17.47
CA MET A 423 8.73 -3.81 17.83
C MET A 423 7.80 -4.95 18.22
N LEU A 424 7.91 -6.12 17.57
CA LEU A 424 7.17 -7.33 17.94
C LEU A 424 7.56 -7.80 19.35
N MET A 425 8.87 -7.82 19.66
CA MET A 425 9.37 -8.17 21.00
C MET A 425 8.84 -7.20 22.06
N SER A 426 8.82 -5.89 21.77
CA SER A 426 8.23 -4.88 22.67
C SER A 426 6.73 -5.13 22.88
N ALA A 427 5.98 -5.46 21.83
CA ALA A 427 4.54 -5.74 21.94
C ALA A 427 4.28 -7.04 22.75
N ALA A 428 5.10 -8.07 22.52
CA ALA A 428 5.04 -9.31 23.30
C ALA A 428 5.33 -9.09 24.80
N LYS A 429 6.31 -8.23 25.11
CA LYS A 429 6.59 -7.81 26.50
C LYS A 429 5.41 -7.07 27.12
N ASP A 430 4.73 -6.21 26.35
CA ASP A 430 3.57 -5.45 26.83
C ASP A 430 2.35 -6.37 27.08
N ALA A 431 2.18 -7.42 26.28
CA ALA A 431 1.17 -8.45 26.48
C ALA A 431 1.42 -9.24 27.79
N GLY A 432 2.67 -9.61 28.05
CA GLY A 432 3.04 -10.37 29.24
C GLY A 432 2.49 -11.80 29.20
N THR A 433 2.08 -12.32 30.38
CA THR A 433 1.52 -13.68 30.55
C THR A 433 -0.01 -13.68 30.71
N SER A 434 -0.63 -12.50 30.82
CA SER A 434 -2.07 -12.36 31.03
C SER A 434 -2.82 -12.38 29.69
N ALA A 435 -4.13 -12.51 29.74
CA ALA A 435 -5.01 -12.35 28.60
C ALA A 435 -4.86 -10.95 27.97
N PHE A 436 -4.92 -10.87 26.64
CA PHE A 436 -4.93 -9.61 25.92
C PHE A 436 -5.84 -9.70 24.70
N TRP A 437 -6.23 -8.54 24.15
CA TRP A 437 -7.12 -8.42 23.00
C TRP A 437 -6.47 -7.64 21.87
N ILE A 438 -6.93 -7.90 20.65
CA ILE A 438 -6.46 -7.25 19.42
C ILE A 438 -7.64 -6.50 18.79
N PRO A 439 -7.78 -5.19 19.01
CA PRO A 439 -8.85 -4.42 18.40
C PRO A 439 -8.79 -4.44 16.87
N ASN A 440 -9.95 -4.54 16.23
CA ASN A 440 -10.14 -4.52 14.80
C ASN A 440 -10.92 -3.28 14.34
N ARG A 441 -10.75 -2.93 13.08
CA ARG A 441 -11.53 -1.92 12.35
C ARG A 441 -11.70 -2.35 10.89
N LEU A 442 -12.45 -1.59 10.11
CA LEU A 442 -12.74 -1.89 8.71
C LEU A 442 -11.81 -1.14 7.74
N GLN A 443 -11.57 -1.74 6.60
CA GLN A 443 -11.12 -1.07 5.40
C GLN A 443 -12.31 -0.44 4.67
N CYS A 444 -12.08 0.41 3.66
CA CYS A 444 -13.15 1.11 2.95
C CYS A 444 -14.12 0.18 2.21
N GLN A 445 -13.73 -1.06 1.92
CA GLN A 445 -14.58 -2.09 1.30
C GLN A 445 -15.22 -3.04 2.32
N GLY A 446 -15.13 -2.79 3.62
CA GLY A 446 -15.77 -3.62 4.65
C GLY A 446 -14.93 -4.80 5.18
N ARG A 447 -13.74 -5.07 4.60
CA ARG A 447 -12.83 -6.07 5.18
C ARG A 447 -12.29 -5.59 6.52
N GLN A 448 -12.27 -6.47 7.52
CA GLN A 448 -11.65 -6.17 8.81
C GLN A 448 -10.12 -6.18 8.72
N GLN A 449 -9.51 -5.39 9.59
CA GLN A 449 -8.08 -5.40 9.81
C GLN A 449 -7.75 -5.08 11.27
N PRO A 450 -6.74 -5.73 11.86
CA PRO A 450 -6.26 -5.39 13.19
C PRO A 450 -5.75 -3.95 13.24
N MET A 451 -5.98 -3.29 14.38
CA MET A 451 -5.47 -1.94 14.61
C MET A 451 -4.02 -1.95 15.11
N THR A 452 -3.58 -3.02 15.77
CA THR A 452 -2.19 -3.23 16.19
C THR A 452 -1.28 -3.46 14.99
N GLN A 453 0.00 -3.05 15.10
CA GLN A 453 0.90 -3.07 13.95
C GLN A 453 1.76 -4.34 13.84
N HIS A 454 2.17 -4.93 14.95
CA HIS A 454 3.19 -5.98 14.96
C HIS A 454 2.72 -7.31 15.55
N LEU A 455 1.95 -7.29 16.62
CA LEU A 455 1.41 -8.49 17.27
C LEU A 455 -0.07 -8.65 16.89
N ASN A 456 -0.33 -9.40 15.85
CA ASN A 456 -1.69 -9.73 15.38
C ASN A 456 -1.64 -10.86 14.32
N GLY A 457 -2.79 -11.46 14.02
CA GLY A 457 -2.91 -12.55 13.05
C GLY A 457 -2.72 -12.17 11.57
N HIS A 458 -2.65 -10.88 11.22
CA HIS A 458 -2.36 -10.41 9.85
C HIS A 458 -0.89 -10.00 9.64
N ALA A 459 -0.09 -10.04 10.70
CA ALA A 459 1.31 -9.61 10.64
C ALA A 459 2.21 -10.70 10.03
N THR A 460 3.35 -10.96 10.66
CA THR A 460 4.29 -12.00 10.20
C THR A 460 3.91 -13.38 10.70
N ASP A 461 4.41 -14.43 10.05
CA ASP A 461 4.30 -15.81 10.49
C ASP A 461 4.68 -16.00 11.97
N LEU A 462 5.80 -15.40 12.39
CA LEU A 462 6.23 -15.39 13.79
C LEU A 462 5.19 -14.74 14.72
N ALA A 463 4.61 -13.60 14.35
CA ALA A 463 3.62 -12.93 15.16
C ALA A 463 2.34 -13.75 15.29
N GLU A 464 1.92 -14.44 14.23
CA GLU A 464 0.77 -15.33 14.22
C GLU A 464 1.01 -16.57 15.10
N ALA A 465 2.20 -17.16 15.03
CA ALA A 465 2.61 -18.29 15.86
C ALA A 465 2.68 -17.98 17.37
N MET A 466 2.84 -16.69 17.72
CA MET A 466 2.81 -16.22 19.12
C MET A 466 1.40 -16.14 19.73
N LEU A 467 0.35 -16.27 18.92
CA LEU A 467 -1.03 -16.08 19.37
C LEU A 467 -1.70 -17.43 19.67
N LEU A 468 -2.07 -17.64 20.90
CA LEU A 468 -2.99 -18.69 21.35
C LEU A 468 -4.30 -18.04 21.80
N PHE A 469 -5.44 -18.74 21.72
CA PHE A 469 -6.65 -18.29 22.37
C PHE A 469 -6.51 -18.41 23.89
N ASP A 470 -7.05 -17.48 24.64
CA ASP A 470 -6.91 -17.52 26.10
C ASP A 470 -7.83 -18.55 26.75
N ARG A 471 -9.04 -18.69 26.25
CA ARG A 471 -10.00 -19.68 26.73
C ARG A 471 -9.57 -21.10 26.31
N PRO A 472 -9.51 -22.07 27.26
CA PRO A 472 -9.21 -23.44 26.90
C PRO A 472 -10.41 -24.16 26.28
N VAL A 473 -10.20 -24.95 25.24
CA VAL A 473 -11.21 -25.82 24.62
C VAL A 473 -10.59 -27.18 24.32
N GLU A 474 -11.20 -28.25 24.82
CA GLU A 474 -10.73 -29.61 24.59
C GLU A 474 -10.76 -29.93 23.08
N PRO A 475 -9.66 -30.41 22.50
CA PRO A 475 -9.63 -30.77 21.08
C PRO A 475 -10.58 -31.92 20.72
N GLY A 476 -10.67 -32.97 21.54
CA GLY A 476 -11.36 -34.20 21.19
C GLY A 476 -10.77 -34.87 19.94
N GLU A 477 -11.47 -35.84 19.37
CA GLU A 477 -11.05 -36.51 18.12
C GLU A 477 -11.08 -35.57 16.93
N ASP A 478 -12.17 -34.79 16.77
CA ASP A 478 -12.32 -33.82 15.71
C ASP A 478 -11.19 -32.77 15.73
N GLY A 479 -10.86 -32.26 16.92
CA GLY A 479 -9.79 -31.28 17.07
C GLY A 479 -8.41 -31.86 16.76
N ARG A 480 -8.16 -33.11 17.10
CA ARG A 480 -6.92 -33.81 16.71
C ARG A 480 -6.79 -33.93 15.19
N GLU A 481 -7.88 -34.23 14.49
CA GLU A 481 -7.88 -34.22 13.02
C GLU A 481 -7.49 -32.84 12.46
N PHE A 482 -8.10 -31.75 12.95
CA PHE A 482 -7.76 -30.40 12.50
C PHE A 482 -6.33 -29.96 12.87
N MET A 483 -5.80 -30.42 14.00
CA MET A 483 -4.40 -30.18 14.35
C MET A 483 -3.46 -30.91 13.39
N ALA A 484 -3.78 -32.13 12.98
CA ALA A 484 -3.01 -32.88 11.96
C ALA A 484 -3.04 -32.17 10.60
N LEU A 485 -4.22 -31.69 10.17
CA LEU A 485 -4.36 -30.88 8.96
C LEU A 485 -3.55 -29.57 9.04
N GLN A 486 -3.53 -28.91 10.20
CA GLN A 486 -2.74 -27.69 10.41
C GLN A 486 -1.23 -27.95 10.28
N LEU A 487 -0.74 -29.08 10.79
CA LEU A 487 0.65 -29.50 10.64
C LEU A 487 1.02 -29.69 9.16
N ALA A 488 0.23 -30.46 8.42
CA ALA A 488 0.46 -30.67 6.99
C ALA A 488 0.41 -29.38 6.16
N ASN A 489 -0.58 -28.51 6.45
CA ASN A 489 -0.75 -27.22 5.77
C ASN A 489 0.42 -26.27 6.07
N ALA A 490 0.86 -26.21 7.33
CA ALA A 490 1.94 -25.33 7.75
C ALA A 490 3.34 -25.82 7.29
N TRP A 491 3.52 -27.15 7.14
CA TRP A 491 4.73 -27.71 6.54
C TRP A 491 4.89 -27.29 5.08
N GLY A 492 3.85 -27.45 4.26
CA GLY A 492 3.71 -26.92 2.90
C GLY A 492 4.71 -27.45 1.85
N LEU A 493 5.78 -28.17 2.25
CA LEU A 493 6.72 -28.77 1.31
C LEU A 493 6.11 -30.03 0.66
N ASP A 494 6.66 -30.43 -0.47
CA ASP A 494 6.28 -31.63 -1.23
C ASP A 494 4.78 -31.69 -1.54
N GLY A 495 4.13 -30.52 -1.54
CA GLY A 495 2.71 -30.36 -1.85
C GLY A 495 1.75 -30.93 -0.81
N TRP A 496 2.19 -31.12 0.44
CA TRP A 496 1.34 -31.64 1.52
C TRP A 496 0.06 -30.82 1.72
N ASP A 497 0.16 -29.50 1.62
CA ASP A 497 -0.97 -28.58 1.70
C ASP A 497 -2.02 -28.77 0.58
N LYS A 498 -1.69 -29.50 -0.47
CA LYS A 498 -2.55 -29.72 -1.65
C LYS A 498 -3.13 -31.13 -1.74
N ARG A 499 -2.65 -32.06 -0.91
CA ARG A 499 -3.13 -33.44 -0.90
C ARG A 499 -4.58 -33.52 -0.40
N PRO A 500 -5.33 -34.61 -0.72
CA PRO A 500 -6.65 -34.85 -0.13
C PRO A 500 -6.61 -34.84 1.41
N LEU A 501 -7.69 -34.40 2.06
CA LEU A 501 -7.75 -34.25 3.52
C LEU A 501 -7.31 -35.50 4.27
N ALA A 502 -7.81 -36.70 3.86
CA ALA A 502 -7.44 -37.95 4.49
C ALA A 502 -5.92 -38.27 4.40
N GLN A 503 -5.26 -37.81 3.34
CA GLN A 503 -3.79 -37.95 3.23
C GLN A 503 -3.08 -36.94 4.11
N ARG A 504 -3.58 -35.68 4.17
CA ARG A 504 -2.97 -34.65 5.05
C ARG A 504 -3.00 -35.07 6.52
N VAL A 505 -4.05 -35.72 6.98
CA VAL A 505 -4.11 -36.26 8.36
C VAL A 505 -3.00 -37.24 8.63
N ARG A 506 -2.61 -38.09 7.66
CA ARG A 506 -1.50 -39.06 7.81
C ARG A 506 -0.12 -38.45 7.94
N PHE A 507 0.02 -37.12 7.63
CA PHE A 507 1.28 -36.41 7.80
C PHE A 507 1.90 -36.62 9.18
N VAL A 508 1.06 -36.63 10.22
CA VAL A 508 1.52 -36.79 11.59
C VAL A 508 2.14 -38.18 11.83
N ASP A 509 1.53 -39.23 11.27
CA ASP A 509 2.08 -40.60 11.42
C ASP A 509 3.39 -40.77 10.65
N GLU A 510 3.45 -40.23 9.43
CA GLU A 510 4.64 -40.29 8.58
C GLU A 510 5.82 -39.47 9.13
N HIS A 511 5.55 -38.40 9.91
CA HIS A 511 6.57 -37.47 10.42
C HIS A 511 6.61 -37.42 11.96
N ARG A 512 6.04 -38.41 12.64
CA ARG A 512 5.88 -38.44 14.11
C ARG A 512 7.18 -38.11 14.85
N GLN A 513 8.29 -38.79 14.51
CA GLN A 513 9.57 -38.60 15.18
C GLN A 513 10.08 -37.15 15.03
N MET A 514 9.96 -36.57 13.84
CA MET A 514 10.34 -35.17 13.59
C MET A 514 9.47 -34.22 14.42
N ILE A 515 8.16 -34.39 14.38
CA ILE A 515 7.20 -33.53 15.10
C ILE A 515 7.50 -33.52 16.61
N GLU A 516 7.71 -34.74 17.18
CA GLU A 516 8.02 -34.86 18.60
C GLU A 516 9.36 -34.29 18.98
N ALA A 517 10.41 -34.52 18.18
CA ALA A 517 11.74 -33.98 18.40
C ALA A 517 11.76 -32.45 18.34
N VAL A 518 11.14 -31.86 17.32
CA VAL A 518 10.97 -30.41 17.14
C VAL A 518 10.18 -29.82 18.30
N ALA A 519 9.10 -30.47 18.71
CA ALA A 519 8.27 -29.99 19.81
C ALA A 519 9.00 -29.97 21.16
N ARG A 520 9.85 -30.97 21.44
CA ARG A 520 10.63 -31.05 22.68
C ARG A 520 11.72 -29.98 22.74
N ASP A 521 12.54 -29.89 21.70
CA ASP A 521 13.69 -28.98 21.66
C ASP A 521 13.87 -28.40 20.25
N PRO A 522 13.22 -27.26 19.95
CA PRO A 522 13.25 -26.63 18.63
C PRO A 522 14.60 -25.98 18.29
N LEU A 523 15.46 -25.75 19.27
CA LEU A 523 16.78 -25.18 19.06
C LEU A 523 17.80 -26.21 18.61
N LYS A 524 17.63 -27.45 19.08
CA LYS A 524 18.44 -28.59 18.68
C LYS A 524 17.91 -29.23 17.40
N ASN A 525 16.60 -29.44 17.30
CA ASN A 525 15.93 -30.06 16.17
C ASN A 525 15.36 -28.97 15.26
N ARG A 526 16.08 -28.63 14.19
CA ARG A 526 15.83 -27.45 13.35
C ARG A 526 15.14 -27.75 12.03
N GLU A 527 14.63 -28.96 11.85
CA GLU A 527 13.92 -29.39 10.63
C GLU A 527 12.74 -28.47 10.32
N TRP A 528 12.07 -27.92 11.32
CA TRP A 528 10.99 -26.95 11.15
C TRP A 528 11.39 -25.69 10.37
N MET A 529 12.68 -25.32 10.38
CA MET A 529 13.20 -24.17 9.62
C MET A 529 13.23 -24.44 8.11
N MET A 530 13.10 -25.69 7.68
CA MET A 530 13.08 -26.10 6.28
C MET A 530 11.70 -25.95 5.65
N GLY A 531 10.62 -25.93 6.44
CA GLY A 531 9.24 -25.78 5.98
C GLY A 531 9.00 -24.55 5.09
N ASP A 532 7.78 -24.37 4.59
CA ASP A 532 7.42 -23.21 3.76
C ASP A 532 7.80 -21.90 4.47
N LYS A 533 8.49 -21.02 3.76
CA LYS A 533 8.96 -19.73 4.28
C LYS A 533 7.88 -18.84 4.90
N LYS A 534 6.62 -19.09 4.56
CA LYS A 534 5.48 -18.28 5.02
C LYS A 534 4.85 -18.81 6.29
N THR A 535 5.14 -20.05 6.70
CA THR A 535 4.42 -20.76 7.77
C THR A 535 5.32 -21.58 8.72
N ARG A 536 6.64 -21.35 8.68
CA ARG A 536 7.62 -22.09 9.52
C ARG A 536 7.36 -21.98 11.00
N TRP A 537 7.10 -20.77 11.49
CA TRP A 537 6.83 -20.52 12.89
C TRP A 537 5.45 -21.09 13.31
N GLN A 538 4.47 -21.04 12.42
CA GLN A 538 3.18 -21.69 12.64
C GLN A 538 3.33 -23.21 12.67
N PHE A 539 4.20 -23.80 11.82
CA PHE A 539 4.51 -25.22 11.88
C PHE A 539 5.15 -25.59 13.22
N LEU A 540 6.13 -24.82 13.70
CA LEU A 540 6.72 -25.02 15.03
C LEU A 540 5.67 -24.94 16.13
N ALA A 541 4.79 -23.94 16.10
CA ALA A 541 3.71 -23.80 17.09
C ALA A 541 2.73 -25.00 17.05
N ALA A 542 2.42 -25.50 15.85
CA ALA A 542 1.58 -26.68 15.66
C ALA A 542 2.23 -27.97 16.20
N CYS A 543 3.55 -28.15 16.01
CA CYS A 543 4.31 -29.26 16.59
C CYS A 543 4.25 -29.23 18.13
N MET A 544 4.46 -28.05 18.73
CA MET A 544 4.38 -27.86 20.16
C MET A 544 2.98 -28.17 20.72
N ALA A 545 1.94 -27.68 20.04
CA ALA A 545 0.54 -27.93 20.43
C ALA A 545 0.15 -29.40 20.26
N TRP A 546 0.67 -30.08 19.23
CA TRP A 546 0.42 -31.51 19.05
C TRP A 546 0.98 -32.35 20.20
N HIS A 547 2.15 -31.98 20.70
CA HIS A 547 2.88 -32.73 21.73
C HIS A 547 2.41 -32.39 23.16
N ASP A 548 1.96 -31.16 23.40
CA ASP A 548 1.58 -30.63 24.72
C ASP A 548 0.04 -30.53 24.83
N PRO A 549 -0.60 -31.38 25.66
CA PRO A 549 -2.06 -31.37 25.80
C PRO A 549 -2.64 -30.05 26.33
N GLU A 550 -1.93 -29.36 27.23
CA GLU A 550 -2.40 -28.05 27.73
C GLU A 550 -2.34 -27.00 26.61
N MET A 551 -1.26 -26.96 25.86
CA MET A 551 -1.15 -26.05 24.73
C MET A 551 -2.16 -26.38 23.63
N ALA A 552 -2.52 -27.66 23.42
CA ALA A 552 -3.52 -28.09 22.44
C ALA A 552 -4.90 -27.46 22.70
N ARG A 553 -5.26 -27.24 23.96
CA ARG A 553 -6.54 -26.60 24.36
C ARG A 553 -6.67 -25.14 23.93
N HIS A 554 -5.55 -24.47 23.71
CA HIS A 554 -5.46 -23.06 23.34
C HIS A 554 -5.05 -22.85 21.87
N ALA A 555 -4.67 -23.93 21.19
CA ALA A 555 -4.10 -23.87 19.86
C ALA A 555 -5.14 -23.47 18.79
N PRO A 556 -4.82 -22.48 17.95
CA PRO A 556 -5.66 -22.14 16.80
C PRO A 556 -5.49 -23.17 15.68
N SER A 557 -6.58 -23.48 14.99
CA SER A 557 -6.58 -24.12 13.69
C SER A 557 -7.22 -23.19 12.66
N SER A 558 -6.68 -23.20 11.46
CA SER A 558 -7.12 -22.31 10.39
C SER A 558 -7.54 -23.12 9.16
N VAL A 559 -8.58 -22.63 8.50
CA VAL A 559 -9.01 -23.12 7.18
C VAL A 559 -9.03 -21.94 6.20
N ASP A 560 -8.69 -22.19 4.94
CA ASP A 560 -8.60 -21.17 3.90
C ASP A 560 -9.61 -21.47 2.78
N CYS A 561 -10.28 -20.43 2.28
CA CYS A 561 -11.21 -20.56 1.17
C CYS A 561 -10.48 -20.86 -0.15
N SER A 562 -11.07 -21.70 -0.97
CA SER A 562 -10.53 -22.06 -2.29
C SER A 562 -10.79 -20.96 -3.33
N CYS A 563 -9.98 -19.90 -3.36
CA CYS A 563 -10.16 -18.73 -4.25
C CYS A 563 -11.43 -17.95 -3.95
N ASN A 564 -11.53 -17.42 -2.75
CA ASN A 564 -12.69 -16.72 -2.19
C ASN A 564 -13.37 -15.73 -3.16
N GLY A 565 -12.59 -14.90 -3.87
CA GLY A 565 -13.13 -13.95 -4.84
C GLY A 565 -13.89 -14.62 -6.00
N LEU A 566 -13.41 -15.78 -6.49
CA LEU A 566 -14.09 -16.56 -7.51
C LEU A 566 -15.30 -17.29 -6.91
N GLN A 567 -15.23 -17.74 -5.64
CA GLN A 567 -16.36 -18.33 -4.94
C GLN A 567 -17.53 -17.35 -4.84
N HIS A 568 -17.29 -16.13 -4.39
CA HIS A 568 -18.30 -15.08 -4.34
C HIS A 568 -18.86 -14.73 -5.73
N SER A 569 -18.00 -14.68 -6.76
CA SER A 569 -18.43 -14.41 -8.13
C SER A 569 -19.32 -15.53 -8.68
N ALA A 570 -18.94 -16.81 -8.46
CA ALA A 570 -19.71 -17.97 -8.87
C ALA A 570 -21.07 -18.04 -8.15
N ALA A 571 -21.08 -17.82 -6.83
CA ALA A 571 -22.30 -17.82 -6.03
C ALA A 571 -23.27 -16.71 -6.44
N MET A 572 -22.77 -15.48 -6.63
CA MET A 572 -23.57 -14.32 -7.02
C MET A 572 -24.21 -14.51 -8.41
N SER A 573 -23.46 -15.00 -9.40
CA SER A 573 -23.93 -15.24 -10.76
C SER A 573 -24.59 -16.60 -10.97
N ARG A 574 -24.56 -17.49 -9.94
CA ARG A 574 -25.00 -18.89 -10.04
C ARG A 574 -24.27 -19.67 -11.15
N ASP A 575 -22.99 -19.38 -11.34
CA ASP A 575 -22.17 -20.07 -12.33
C ASP A 575 -21.76 -21.46 -11.83
N GLU A 576 -22.41 -22.50 -12.35
CA GLU A 576 -22.22 -23.89 -11.90
C GLU A 576 -20.83 -24.42 -12.22
N ASN A 577 -20.32 -24.13 -13.44
CA ASN A 577 -18.99 -24.60 -13.84
C ASN A 577 -17.90 -23.96 -12.97
N LEU A 578 -17.94 -22.64 -12.78
CA LEU A 578 -17.01 -21.95 -11.91
C LEU A 578 -17.19 -22.41 -10.45
N GLY A 579 -18.42 -22.60 -9.97
CA GLY A 579 -18.75 -23.08 -8.64
C GLY A 579 -18.09 -24.44 -8.34
N ARG A 580 -18.15 -25.37 -9.30
CA ARG A 580 -17.45 -26.65 -9.23
C ARG A 580 -15.93 -26.45 -9.10
N LEU A 581 -15.33 -25.66 -9.99
CA LEU A 581 -13.87 -25.45 -10.05
C LEU A 581 -13.28 -24.74 -8.83
N VAL A 582 -14.10 -24.01 -8.07
CA VAL A 582 -13.71 -23.33 -6.84
C VAL A 582 -14.23 -23.99 -5.56
N ASN A 583 -14.59 -25.26 -5.66
CA ASN A 583 -15.01 -26.12 -4.55
C ASN A 583 -16.27 -25.62 -3.78
N LEU A 584 -17.22 -25.02 -4.48
CA LEU A 584 -18.56 -24.75 -3.89
C LEU A 584 -19.45 -26.01 -3.92
N MET A 585 -19.05 -27.04 -4.68
CA MET A 585 -19.74 -28.29 -4.80
C MET A 585 -18.80 -29.45 -4.42
N ASP A 586 -19.35 -30.50 -3.87
CA ASP A 586 -18.58 -31.74 -3.61
C ASP A 586 -18.43 -32.52 -4.93
N THR A 587 -17.21 -32.65 -5.40
CA THR A 587 -16.83 -33.46 -6.58
C THR A 587 -16.05 -34.73 -6.20
N GLY A 588 -16.00 -35.05 -4.91
CA GLY A 588 -15.20 -36.17 -4.38
C GLY A 588 -13.69 -35.89 -4.33
N ARG A 589 -13.25 -34.72 -4.83
CA ARG A 589 -11.84 -34.32 -4.83
C ARG A 589 -11.71 -32.78 -4.69
N ARG A 590 -10.50 -32.33 -4.35
CA ARG A 590 -10.18 -30.89 -4.36
C ARG A 590 -9.94 -30.45 -5.81
N GLU A 591 -10.76 -29.55 -6.30
CA GLU A 591 -10.58 -28.91 -7.60
C GLU A 591 -9.54 -27.80 -7.55
N ASN A 592 -8.93 -27.50 -8.71
CA ASN A 592 -7.86 -26.51 -8.82
C ASN A 592 -8.07 -25.60 -10.04
N VAL A 593 -8.84 -24.56 -9.88
CA VAL A 593 -9.16 -23.59 -10.95
C VAL A 593 -7.93 -23.02 -11.66
N HIS A 594 -6.78 -22.91 -10.96
CA HIS A 594 -5.54 -22.44 -11.59
C HIS A 594 -4.92 -23.49 -12.52
N GLY A 595 -5.07 -24.77 -12.16
CA GLY A 595 -4.65 -25.90 -13.00
C GLY A 595 -5.52 -26.00 -14.25
N ASP A 596 -6.84 -25.87 -14.09
CA ASP A 596 -7.79 -25.89 -15.21
C ASP A 596 -7.58 -24.71 -16.16
N ALA A 597 -7.34 -23.50 -15.62
CA ALA A 597 -6.95 -22.35 -16.41
C ALA A 597 -5.65 -22.57 -17.19
N ALA A 598 -4.66 -23.19 -16.56
CA ALA A 598 -3.40 -23.53 -17.23
C ALA A 598 -3.60 -24.56 -18.35
N ALA A 599 -4.43 -25.59 -18.15
CA ALA A 599 -4.74 -26.57 -19.16
C ALA A 599 -5.45 -25.93 -20.38
N LEU A 600 -6.42 -25.06 -20.15
CA LEU A 600 -7.10 -24.32 -21.22
C LEU A 600 -6.15 -23.38 -21.96
N LEU A 601 -5.30 -22.65 -21.24
CA LEU A 601 -4.28 -21.78 -21.84
C LEU A 601 -3.27 -22.58 -22.65
N LEU A 602 -2.78 -23.71 -22.10
CA LEU A 602 -1.82 -24.60 -22.77
C LEU A 602 -2.39 -25.16 -24.08
N LYS A 603 -3.66 -25.58 -24.09
CA LYS A 603 -4.35 -26.04 -25.31
C LYS A 603 -4.32 -24.98 -26.42
N ARG A 604 -4.56 -23.70 -26.10
CA ARG A 604 -4.49 -22.59 -27.03
C ARG A 604 -3.07 -22.32 -27.53
N VAL A 605 -2.11 -22.33 -26.59
CA VAL A 605 -0.68 -22.16 -26.90
C VAL A 605 -0.17 -23.28 -27.81
N GLN A 606 -0.59 -24.54 -27.57
CA GLN A 606 -0.24 -25.68 -28.41
C GLN A 606 -0.84 -25.56 -29.83
N ALA A 607 -2.08 -25.08 -29.93
CA ALA A 607 -2.70 -24.83 -31.22
C ALA A 607 -1.95 -23.74 -32.04
N ASP A 608 -1.48 -22.69 -31.38
CA ASP A 608 -0.67 -21.66 -32.02
C ASP A 608 0.72 -22.18 -32.40
N ALA A 609 1.35 -22.97 -31.53
CA ALA A 609 2.62 -23.63 -31.82
C ALA A 609 2.53 -24.54 -33.05
N ALA A 610 1.46 -25.32 -33.18
CA ALA A 610 1.19 -26.17 -34.36
C ALA A 610 1.03 -25.38 -35.65
N ARG A 611 0.64 -24.10 -35.57
CA ARG A 611 0.57 -23.16 -36.71
C ARG A 611 1.89 -22.42 -36.98
N GLY A 612 2.94 -22.72 -36.21
CA GLY A 612 4.26 -22.12 -36.36
C GLY A 612 4.41 -20.75 -35.64
N ASP A 613 3.49 -20.38 -34.75
CA ASP A 613 3.64 -19.15 -33.97
C ASP A 613 4.87 -19.22 -33.06
N LYS A 614 5.70 -18.19 -33.13
CA LYS A 614 6.94 -18.10 -32.36
C LYS A 614 6.70 -18.20 -30.85
N TRP A 615 5.73 -17.44 -30.34
CA TRP A 615 5.46 -17.40 -28.90
C TRP A 615 4.75 -18.64 -28.43
N GLY A 616 3.85 -19.19 -29.26
CA GLY A 616 3.23 -20.49 -29.02
C GLY A 616 4.28 -21.57 -28.79
N THR A 617 5.24 -21.72 -29.70
CA THR A 617 6.32 -22.71 -29.60
C THR A 617 7.16 -22.55 -28.34
N GLN A 618 7.51 -21.31 -27.96
CA GLN A 618 8.34 -21.04 -26.78
C GLN A 618 7.59 -21.24 -25.46
N MET A 619 6.27 -21.06 -25.45
CA MET A 619 5.47 -21.08 -24.21
C MET A 619 4.88 -22.43 -23.88
N VAL A 620 4.87 -23.43 -24.78
CA VAL A 620 4.34 -24.79 -24.52
C VAL A 620 4.91 -25.38 -23.23
N GLY A 621 6.21 -25.27 -22.97
CA GLY A 621 6.86 -25.80 -21.75
C GLY A 621 6.82 -24.88 -20.54
N GLN A 622 6.19 -23.69 -20.64
CA GLN A 622 6.18 -22.69 -19.58
C GLN A 622 4.83 -22.55 -18.88
N VAL A 623 3.75 -23.02 -19.53
CA VAL A 623 2.38 -22.85 -18.99
C VAL A 623 2.09 -23.90 -17.94
N ASP A 624 1.90 -23.46 -16.69
CA ASP A 624 1.50 -24.28 -15.55
C ASP A 624 0.59 -23.50 -14.58
N SER A 625 0.09 -24.18 -13.57
CA SER A 625 -0.78 -23.58 -12.53
C SER A 625 -0.14 -22.39 -11.80
N ASN A 626 1.18 -22.44 -11.54
CA ASN A 626 1.87 -21.34 -10.86
C ASN A 626 1.97 -20.06 -11.72
N LEU A 627 2.19 -20.22 -13.03
CA LEU A 627 2.19 -19.12 -14.00
C LEU A 627 0.81 -18.47 -14.08
N CYS A 628 -0.26 -19.28 -14.06
CA CYS A 628 -1.64 -18.81 -14.21
C CYS A 628 -2.26 -18.29 -12.91
N LYS A 629 -1.72 -18.63 -11.73
CA LYS A 629 -2.33 -18.32 -10.42
C LYS A 629 -2.70 -16.85 -10.26
N GLN A 630 -1.74 -15.95 -10.42
CA GLN A 630 -1.97 -14.52 -10.20
C GLN A 630 -2.90 -13.89 -11.26
N PRO A 631 -2.71 -14.14 -12.57
CA PRO A 631 -3.65 -13.68 -13.60
C PRO A 631 -5.10 -14.16 -13.41
N VAL A 632 -5.31 -15.41 -13.01
CA VAL A 632 -6.65 -15.97 -12.72
C VAL A 632 -7.29 -15.27 -11.52
N MET A 633 -6.58 -15.19 -10.37
CA MET A 633 -7.11 -14.56 -9.17
C MET A 633 -7.49 -13.09 -9.39
N THR A 634 -6.71 -12.36 -10.18
CA THR A 634 -6.94 -10.92 -10.39
C THR A 634 -7.87 -10.62 -11.56
N HIS A 635 -8.24 -11.60 -12.35
CA HIS A 635 -9.09 -11.39 -13.51
C HIS A 635 -10.48 -10.86 -13.11
N THR A 636 -11.13 -11.53 -12.17
CA THR A 636 -12.44 -11.11 -11.64
C THR A 636 -12.38 -9.78 -10.88
N TYR A 637 -11.18 -9.32 -10.54
CA TYR A 637 -10.96 -8.00 -9.97
C TYR A 637 -10.73 -6.89 -11.02
N GLY A 638 -10.93 -7.21 -12.31
CA GLY A 638 -10.80 -6.24 -13.39
C GLY A 638 -9.35 -5.86 -13.73
N VAL A 639 -8.39 -6.78 -13.57
CA VAL A 639 -6.99 -6.53 -13.94
C VAL A 639 -6.86 -6.11 -15.42
N THR A 640 -6.15 -5.03 -15.69
CA THR A 640 -5.94 -4.55 -17.06
C THR A 640 -5.03 -5.50 -17.86
N HIS A 641 -5.09 -5.44 -19.20
CA HIS A 641 -4.15 -6.18 -20.05
C HIS A 641 -2.70 -5.94 -19.66
N ARG A 642 -2.33 -4.68 -19.39
CA ARG A 642 -0.99 -4.33 -18.93
C ARG A 642 -0.64 -4.97 -17.59
N GLY A 643 -1.57 -4.99 -16.64
CA GLY A 643 -1.37 -5.65 -15.33
C GLY A 643 -1.10 -7.15 -15.50
N ARG A 644 -1.87 -7.84 -16.36
CA ARG A 644 -1.64 -9.25 -16.69
C ARG A 644 -0.27 -9.48 -17.31
N VAL A 645 0.15 -8.61 -18.26
CA VAL A 645 1.50 -8.68 -18.84
C VAL A 645 2.58 -8.56 -17.77
N GLU A 646 2.45 -7.62 -16.84
CA GLU A 646 3.42 -7.43 -15.74
C GLU A 646 3.45 -8.66 -14.80
N GLN A 647 2.31 -9.29 -14.54
CA GLN A 647 2.21 -10.52 -13.71
C GLN A 647 2.90 -11.72 -14.37
N PHE A 648 2.62 -11.98 -15.64
CA PHE A 648 3.29 -13.04 -16.39
C PHE A 648 4.80 -12.77 -16.52
N ALA A 649 5.20 -11.53 -16.82
CA ALA A 649 6.59 -11.15 -16.98
C ALA A 649 7.38 -11.35 -15.68
N GLY A 650 6.81 -11.04 -14.52
CA GLY A 650 7.43 -11.32 -13.22
C GLY A 650 7.63 -12.82 -12.98
N LYS A 651 6.64 -13.65 -13.36
CA LYS A 651 6.78 -15.11 -13.25
C LYS A 651 7.81 -15.71 -14.21
N LEU A 652 7.91 -15.20 -15.42
CA LEU A 652 8.93 -15.59 -16.36
C LEU A 652 10.33 -15.12 -15.93
N GLU A 653 10.43 -13.95 -15.28
CA GLU A 653 11.66 -13.48 -14.65
C GLU A 653 12.13 -14.46 -13.57
N ASP A 654 11.23 -14.93 -12.70
CA ASP A 654 11.51 -15.95 -11.69
C ASP A 654 12.07 -17.25 -12.30
N ARG A 655 11.73 -17.53 -13.58
CA ARG A 655 12.18 -18.69 -14.36
C ARG A 655 13.43 -18.43 -15.23
N GLY A 656 14.12 -17.32 -14.97
CA GLY A 656 15.37 -16.99 -15.66
C GLY A 656 15.22 -16.19 -16.96
N TRP A 657 14.00 -15.75 -17.33
CA TRP A 657 13.80 -14.86 -18.48
C TRP A 657 14.18 -13.41 -18.15
N THR A 658 15.44 -13.24 -17.77
CA THR A 658 15.98 -11.97 -17.28
C THR A 658 16.76 -11.23 -18.35
N SER A 659 16.75 -9.90 -18.27
CA SER A 659 17.63 -9.08 -19.09
C SER A 659 19.02 -8.93 -18.42
N PRO A 660 20.09 -8.71 -19.17
CA PRO A 660 21.43 -8.45 -18.61
C PRO A 660 21.47 -7.26 -17.65
N SER A 661 20.48 -6.37 -17.75
CA SER A 661 20.35 -5.18 -16.88
C SER A 661 19.42 -5.40 -15.68
N GLY A 662 18.93 -6.63 -15.46
CA GLY A 662 17.94 -7.00 -14.45
C GLY A 662 16.49 -6.69 -14.85
N GLY A 663 15.57 -7.38 -14.20
CA GLY A 663 14.18 -7.37 -14.60
C GLY A 663 13.86 -8.32 -15.77
N PRO A 664 12.59 -8.44 -16.17
CA PRO A 664 12.18 -9.29 -17.27
C PRO A 664 12.89 -8.93 -18.58
N SER A 665 13.27 -9.92 -19.37
CA SER A 665 13.84 -9.69 -20.70
C SER A 665 12.79 -9.07 -21.66
N PRO A 666 13.19 -8.43 -22.76
CA PRO A 666 12.24 -8.01 -23.78
C PRO A 666 11.39 -9.18 -24.31
N GLU A 667 11.99 -10.36 -24.43
CA GLU A 667 11.31 -11.59 -24.84
C GLU A 667 10.28 -12.01 -23.80
N ALA A 668 10.59 -11.96 -22.50
CA ALA A 668 9.64 -12.21 -21.41
C ALA A 668 8.43 -11.28 -21.52
N TYR A 669 8.66 -9.99 -21.82
CA TYR A 669 7.56 -9.03 -21.96
C TYR A 669 6.66 -9.35 -23.16
N TRP A 670 7.23 -9.74 -24.31
CA TRP A 670 6.46 -10.10 -25.50
C TRP A 670 5.70 -11.41 -25.33
N ALA A 671 6.35 -12.43 -24.75
CA ALA A 671 5.71 -13.70 -24.41
C ALA A 671 4.55 -13.47 -23.41
N SER A 672 4.76 -12.63 -22.41
CA SER A 672 3.71 -12.25 -21.45
C SER A 672 2.55 -11.52 -22.11
N SER A 673 2.82 -10.63 -23.06
CA SER A 673 1.78 -9.93 -23.82
C SER A 673 0.96 -10.91 -24.70
N TYR A 674 1.61 -11.92 -25.25
CA TYR A 674 0.96 -13.00 -25.97
C TYR A 674 -0.01 -13.80 -25.06
N LEU A 675 0.49 -14.31 -23.91
CA LEU A 675 -0.35 -15.03 -22.95
C LEU A 675 -1.48 -14.17 -22.39
N ALA A 676 -1.21 -12.91 -22.07
CA ALA A 676 -2.19 -11.99 -21.50
C ALA A 676 -3.38 -11.70 -22.42
N LYS A 677 -3.23 -11.84 -23.73
CA LYS A 677 -4.33 -11.69 -24.69
C LYS A 677 -5.33 -12.84 -24.65
N MET A 678 -4.87 -14.05 -24.33
CA MET A 678 -5.69 -15.25 -24.28
C MET A 678 -6.47 -15.40 -22.97
N MET A 679 -6.03 -14.76 -21.89
CA MET A 679 -6.64 -14.92 -20.56
C MET A 679 -8.13 -14.58 -20.50
N PRO A 680 -8.67 -13.53 -21.14
CA PRO A 680 -10.11 -13.29 -21.12
C PRO A 680 -10.92 -14.47 -21.64
N ASP A 681 -10.49 -15.09 -22.75
CA ASP A 681 -11.19 -16.25 -23.32
C ASP A 681 -11.07 -17.48 -22.43
N VAL A 682 -9.90 -17.70 -21.79
CA VAL A 682 -9.71 -18.76 -20.79
C VAL A 682 -10.66 -18.57 -19.61
N MET A 683 -10.80 -17.34 -19.12
CA MET A 683 -11.69 -17.05 -17.98
C MET A 683 -13.17 -17.18 -18.34
N ASN A 684 -13.55 -16.82 -19.56
CA ASN A 684 -14.91 -17.03 -20.05
C ASN A 684 -15.26 -18.53 -20.16
N ASP A 685 -14.30 -19.36 -20.57
CA ASP A 685 -14.51 -20.83 -20.60
C ASP A 685 -14.65 -21.43 -19.19
N LEU A 686 -14.01 -20.82 -18.18
CA LEU A 686 -14.10 -21.27 -16.79
C LEU A 686 -15.39 -20.84 -16.10
N GLY A 687 -15.91 -19.64 -16.40
CA GLY A 687 -17.09 -19.11 -15.71
C GLY A 687 -17.69 -17.90 -16.40
N ARG A 688 -18.53 -18.16 -17.41
CA ARG A 688 -19.10 -17.11 -18.27
C ARG A 688 -20.00 -16.15 -17.51
N SER A 689 -20.96 -16.67 -16.74
CA SER A 689 -21.91 -15.83 -16.00
C SER A 689 -21.22 -14.91 -15.00
N ALA A 690 -20.13 -15.36 -14.38
CA ALA A 690 -19.32 -14.55 -13.47
C ALA A 690 -18.57 -13.42 -14.24
N MET A 691 -18.05 -13.72 -15.44
CA MET A 691 -17.38 -12.72 -16.28
C MET A 691 -18.36 -11.68 -16.83
N ASP A 692 -19.52 -12.11 -17.28
CA ASP A 692 -20.58 -11.23 -17.77
C ASP A 692 -21.06 -10.27 -16.67
N MET A 693 -21.15 -10.73 -15.42
CA MET A 693 -21.49 -9.88 -14.28
C MET A 693 -20.41 -8.83 -14.00
N MET A 694 -19.13 -9.20 -14.08
CA MET A 694 -18.02 -8.24 -13.94
C MET A 694 -18.10 -7.14 -15.03
N LEU A 695 -18.33 -7.52 -16.27
CA LEU A 695 -18.46 -6.58 -17.39
C LEU A 695 -19.67 -5.67 -17.22
N TRP A 696 -20.81 -6.23 -16.75
CA TRP A 696 -22.01 -5.46 -16.43
C TRP A 696 -21.73 -4.37 -15.36
N GLN A 697 -21.04 -4.73 -14.29
CA GLN A 697 -20.64 -3.78 -13.25
C GLN A 697 -19.77 -2.64 -13.82
N GLN A 698 -18.81 -2.96 -14.68
CA GLN A 698 -17.90 -1.98 -15.29
C GLN A 698 -18.65 -1.02 -16.22
N GLU A 699 -19.57 -1.52 -17.05
CA GLU A 699 -20.35 -0.67 -17.97
C GLU A 699 -21.36 0.19 -17.21
N SER A 700 -22.03 -0.36 -16.19
CA SER A 700 -22.94 0.39 -15.33
C SER A 700 -22.25 1.55 -14.64
N VAL A 701 -21.11 1.29 -14.02
CA VAL A 701 -20.27 2.33 -13.35
C VAL A 701 -19.85 3.41 -14.34
N LYS A 702 -19.45 3.03 -15.54
CA LYS A 702 -19.04 3.96 -16.59
C LYS A 702 -20.19 4.86 -17.03
N ARG A 703 -21.43 4.32 -17.17
CA ARG A 703 -22.64 5.10 -17.47
C ARG A 703 -22.95 6.07 -16.34
N ILE A 704 -22.99 5.60 -15.09
CA ILE A 704 -23.30 6.42 -13.93
C ILE A 704 -22.33 7.61 -13.84
N ILE A 705 -21.01 7.36 -13.88
CA ILE A 705 -20.01 8.43 -13.73
C ILE A 705 -20.09 9.44 -14.88
N ARG A 706 -20.30 9.00 -16.11
CA ARG A 706 -20.41 9.90 -17.27
C ARG A 706 -21.62 10.82 -17.19
N GLN A 707 -22.72 10.35 -16.62
CA GLN A 707 -23.95 11.13 -16.51
C GLN A 707 -24.00 12.00 -15.25
N THR A 708 -23.44 11.54 -14.13
CA THR A 708 -23.63 12.18 -12.83
C THR A 708 -22.37 12.80 -12.22
N ASN A 709 -21.18 12.36 -12.66
CA ASN A 709 -19.89 12.66 -12.00
C ASN A 709 -19.89 12.36 -10.48
N GLN A 710 -20.72 11.41 -10.01
CA GLN A 710 -20.80 11.03 -8.61
C GLN A 710 -19.92 9.81 -8.30
N PRO A 711 -19.42 9.67 -7.05
CA PRO A 711 -18.72 8.48 -6.59
C PRO A 711 -19.68 7.29 -6.57
N ILE A 712 -19.15 6.10 -6.85
CA ILE A 712 -19.94 4.87 -6.81
C ILE A 712 -20.00 4.34 -5.38
N GLY A 713 -21.20 4.04 -4.90
CA GLY A 713 -21.44 3.47 -3.59
C GLY A 713 -22.60 2.49 -3.57
N TRP A 714 -22.59 1.61 -2.57
CA TRP A 714 -23.66 0.65 -2.28
C TRP A 714 -23.65 0.28 -0.80
N LEU A 715 -24.74 -0.31 -0.32
CA LEU A 715 -24.82 -0.96 0.99
C LEU A 715 -24.56 -2.45 0.82
N THR A 716 -23.71 -3.00 1.71
CA THR A 716 -23.47 -4.45 1.70
C THR A 716 -24.72 -5.21 2.12
N PRO A 717 -24.95 -6.42 1.56
CA PRO A 717 -26.10 -7.24 1.93
C PRO A 717 -26.12 -7.55 3.43
N ILE A 718 -27.29 -7.70 4.01
CA ILE A 718 -27.54 -8.11 5.41
C ILE A 718 -26.96 -7.14 6.44
N ILE A 719 -25.66 -6.81 6.36
CA ILE A 719 -24.94 -5.93 7.31
C ILE A 719 -25.28 -4.45 7.10
N GLY A 720 -25.50 -4.01 5.86
CA GLY A 720 -25.80 -2.62 5.54
C GLY A 720 -24.59 -1.67 5.62
N PHE A 721 -23.37 -2.19 5.56
CA PHE A 721 -22.17 -1.34 5.57
C PHE A 721 -22.06 -0.52 4.27
N PRO A 722 -21.95 0.82 4.35
CA PRO A 722 -21.81 1.64 3.16
C PRO A 722 -20.39 1.57 2.58
N VAL A 723 -20.28 1.09 1.34
CA VAL A 723 -19.03 1.12 0.58
C VAL A 723 -19.04 2.27 -0.40
N VAL A 724 -17.92 3.00 -0.51
CA VAL A 724 -17.79 4.12 -1.47
C VAL A 724 -16.45 4.03 -2.20
N ILE A 725 -16.48 4.06 -3.53
CA ILE A 725 -15.30 4.18 -4.38
C ILE A 725 -15.01 5.65 -4.65
N GLU A 726 -14.16 6.24 -3.84
CA GLU A 726 -13.76 7.64 -3.93
C GLU A 726 -12.44 7.78 -4.72
N LYS A 727 -12.50 7.47 -6.04
CA LYS A 727 -11.37 7.68 -6.96
C LYS A 727 -11.54 9.01 -7.68
N LEU A 728 -10.64 9.92 -7.43
CA LEU A 728 -10.67 11.28 -8.00
C LEU A 728 -9.52 11.44 -8.99
N GLN A 729 -9.78 12.12 -10.13
CA GLN A 729 -8.76 12.43 -11.14
C GLN A 729 -7.61 13.21 -10.51
N GLU A 730 -7.93 14.22 -9.73
CA GLU A 730 -6.96 15.00 -8.97
C GLU A 730 -7.48 15.29 -7.56
N LYS A 731 -6.93 14.59 -6.55
CA LYS A 731 -7.10 15.00 -5.13
C LYS A 731 -6.27 16.24 -4.82
N THR A 732 -5.22 16.43 -5.58
CA THR A 732 -4.28 17.52 -5.42
C THR A 732 -3.75 17.94 -6.78
N ARG A 733 -3.85 19.22 -7.11
CA ARG A 733 -3.09 19.78 -8.22
C ARG A 733 -1.62 19.76 -7.86
N GLN A 734 -0.85 18.97 -8.60
CA GLN A 734 0.58 18.85 -8.36
C GLN A 734 1.35 19.76 -9.31
N ILE A 735 2.09 20.68 -8.71
CA ILE A 735 3.08 21.45 -9.42
C ILE A 735 4.42 20.79 -9.15
N ARG A 736 4.96 20.17 -10.18
CA ARG A 736 6.26 19.51 -10.12
C ARG A 736 7.32 20.42 -10.71
N THR A 737 8.32 20.69 -9.91
CA THR A 737 9.55 21.35 -10.31
C THR A 737 10.69 20.33 -10.33
N CYS A 738 11.86 20.69 -10.80
CA CYS A 738 13.04 19.80 -10.84
C CYS A 738 13.42 19.26 -9.45
N GLU A 739 13.17 20.02 -8.38
CA GLU A 739 13.50 19.60 -7.01
C GLU A 739 12.33 19.58 -6.06
N HIS A 740 11.22 20.24 -6.38
CA HIS A 740 10.07 20.36 -5.50
C HIS A 740 8.82 19.76 -6.12
N ARG A 741 7.97 19.25 -5.26
CA ARG A 741 6.61 18.82 -5.58
C ARG A 741 5.69 19.53 -4.60
N LEU A 742 4.93 20.50 -5.09
CA LEU A 742 3.88 21.17 -4.34
C LEU A 742 2.56 20.46 -4.65
N SER A 743 1.86 20.05 -3.62
CA SER A 743 0.52 19.45 -3.74
C SER A 743 -0.50 20.38 -3.11
N MET A 744 -1.34 21.00 -3.94
CA MET A 744 -2.47 21.80 -3.49
C MET A 744 -3.73 20.96 -3.56
N PHE A 745 -4.55 20.96 -2.49
CA PHE A 745 -5.83 20.28 -2.53
C PHE A 745 -6.77 20.98 -3.52
N VAL A 746 -7.47 20.17 -4.31
CA VAL A 746 -8.57 20.64 -5.13
C VAL A 746 -9.77 20.84 -4.21
N PRO A 747 -10.50 21.95 -4.26
CA PRO A 747 -11.76 22.12 -3.54
C PRO A 747 -12.73 20.98 -3.85
N VAL A 748 -13.58 20.61 -2.88
CA VAL A 748 -14.50 19.47 -3.04
C VAL A 748 -15.45 19.70 -4.21
N GLU A 749 -15.83 20.93 -4.45
CA GLU A 749 -16.74 21.37 -5.53
C GLU A 749 -16.14 21.14 -6.93
N ASP A 750 -14.81 21.19 -7.05
CA ASP A 750 -14.07 21.01 -8.32
C ASP A 750 -13.61 19.55 -8.54
N MET A 751 -14.00 18.62 -7.67
CA MET A 751 -13.54 17.24 -7.76
C MET A 751 -14.23 16.48 -8.89
N VAL A 752 -13.45 15.91 -9.77
CA VAL A 752 -13.91 15.04 -10.87
C VAL A 752 -13.57 13.61 -10.55
N ILE A 753 -14.54 12.71 -10.69
CA ILE A 753 -14.36 11.28 -10.49
C ILE A 753 -13.47 10.72 -11.62
N ASP A 754 -12.48 9.95 -11.25
CA ASP A 754 -11.66 9.19 -12.20
C ASP A 754 -12.45 7.94 -12.66
N CYS A 755 -13.08 8.07 -13.82
CA CYS A 755 -13.91 7.03 -14.39
C CYS A 755 -13.11 5.74 -14.61
N ASP A 756 -11.93 5.80 -15.23
CA ASP A 756 -11.12 4.62 -15.57
C ASP A 756 -10.63 3.89 -14.30
N ALA A 757 -10.17 4.65 -13.31
CA ALA A 757 -9.75 4.08 -12.03
C ALA A 757 -10.93 3.48 -11.25
N THR A 758 -12.12 4.06 -11.32
CA THR A 758 -13.33 3.55 -10.65
C THR A 758 -13.86 2.29 -11.34
N VAL A 759 -13.94 2.29 -12.67
CA VAL A 759 -14.31 1.11 -13.48
C VAL A 759 -13.36 -0.06 -13.24
N THR A 760 -12.07 0.21 -13.11
CA THR A 760 -11.11 -0.86 -12.78
C THR A 760 -11.28 -1.39 -11.36
N ALA A 761 -11.73 -0.55 -10.41
CA ALA A 761 -11.82 -0.91 -9.00
C ALA A 761 -13.14 -1.61 -8.62
N ILE A 762 -14.24 -1.45 -9.38
CA ILE A 762 -15.56 -1.85 -8.94
C ILE A 762 -15.66 -3.35 -8.62
N ALA A 763 -15.21 -4.22 -9.51
CA ALA A 763 -15.34 -5.67 -9.33
C ALA A 763 -14.56 -6.15 -8.08
N ALA A 764 -13.34 -5.66 -7.88
CA ALA A 764 -12.56 -5.95 -6.69
C ALA A 764 -13.24 -5.43 -5.42
N MET A 765 -13.70 -4.18 -5.42
CA MET A 765 -14.30 -3.56 -4.25
C MET A 765 -15.62 -4.24 -3.87
N HIS A 766 -16.43 -4.62 -4.85
CA HIS A 766 -17.69 -5.32 -4.61
C HIS A 766 -17.44 -6.72 -4.04
N THR A 767 -16.59 -7.53 -4.68
CA THR A 767 -16.26 -8.88 -4.18
C THR A 767 -15.64 -8.84 -2.79
N HIS A 768 -14.72 -7.89 -2.52
CA HIS A 768 -14.14 -7.72 -1.18
C HIS A 768 -15.18 -7.24 -0.15
N SER A 769 -16.23 -6.55 -0.56
CA SER A 769 -17.29 -6.17 0.37
C SER A 769 -18.18 -7.36 0.76
N LEU A 770 -18.39 -8.30 -0.16
CA LEU A 770 -19.07 -9.57 0.15
C LEU A 770 -18.23 -10.44 1.09
N ASP A 771 -16.91 -10.54 0.85
CA ASP A 771 -15.99 -11.23 1.74
C ASP A 771 -15.99 -10.60 3.16
N GLY A 772 -15.93 -9.28 3.26
CA GLY A 772 -16.02 -8.57 4.55
C GLY A 772 -17.36 -8.83 5.26
N THR A 773 -18.45 -8.86 4.50
CA THR A 773 -19.79 -9.19 5.04
C THR A 773 -19.85 -10.62 5.55
N HIS A 774 -19.37 -11.59 4.76
CA HIS A 774 -19.30 -13.00 5.16
C HIS A 774 -18.50 -13.18 6.46
N ASN A 775 -17.37 -12.48 6.59
CA ASN A 775 -16.58 -12.50 7.82
C ASN A 775 -17.33 -11.94 9.03
N MET A 776 -18.07 -10.85 8.88
CA MET A 776 -18.86 -10.29 9.99
C MET A 776 -19.99 -11.23 10.39
N LEU A 777 -20.68 -11.86 9.43
CA LEU A 777 -21.71 -12.85 9.71
C LEU A 777 -21.13 -14.07 10.43
N ASN A 778 -20.00 -14.58 9.98
CA ASN A 778 -19.28 -15.67 10.66
C ASN A 778 -18.93 -15.30 12.09
N ALA A 779 -18.39 -14.10 12.33
CA ALA A 779 -18.01 -13.64 13.66
C ALA A 779 -19.22 -13.52 14.59
N MET A 780 -20.34 -12.96 14.11
CA MET A 780 -21.57 -12.83 14.89
C MET A 780 -22.16 -14.19 15.25
N GLU A 781 -22.22 -15.13 14.31
CA GLU A 781 -22.78 -16.46 14.57
C GLU A 781 -21.85 -17.30 15.45
N CYS A 782 -20.53 -17.24 15.25
CA CYS A 782 -19.56 -17.84 16.16
C CYS A 782 -19.69 -17.29 17.59
N ALA A 783 -19.82 -15.96 17.73
CA ALA A 783 -20.03 -15.34 19.04
C ALA A 783 -21.34 -15.78 19.70
N ARG A 784 -22.43 -15.93 18.94
CA ARG A 784 -23.71 -16.45 19.43
C ARG A 784 -23.62 -17.87 19.94
N ARG A 785 -22.79 -18.73 19.32
CA ARG A 785 -22.52 -20.12 19.73
C ARG A 785 -21.33 -20.25 20.69
N ASP A 786 -20.83 -19.14 21.22
CA ASP A 786 -19.69 -19.10 22.14
C ASP A 786 -18.42 -19.74 21.56
N ILE A 787 -18.12 -19.44 20.30
CA ILE A 787 -16.90 -19.85 19.59
C ILE A 787 -16.00 -18.63 19.44
N ASP A 788 -14.74 -18.75 19.85
CA ASP A 788 -13.74 -17.71 19.59
C ASP A 788 -13.32 -17.77 18.14
N TYR A 789 -13.45 -16.65 17.44
CA TYR A 789 -13.26 -16.53 16.01
C TYR A 789 -12.28 -15.42 15.65
N ARG A 790 -11.36 -15.72 14.78
CA ARG A 790 -10.43 -14.77 14.15
C ARG A 790 -10.41 -15.03 12.65
N SER A 791 -10.20 -13.99 11.84
CA SER A 791 -9.99 -14.18 10.41
C SER A 791 -8.81 -13.37 9.89
N LYS A 792 -8.26 -13.81 8.78
CA LYS A 792 -7.29 -13.09 7.94
C LYS A 792 -7.84 -13.07 6.51
N HIS A 793 -8.82 -12.18 6.30
CA HIS A 793 -9.65 -12.14 5.11
C HIS A 793 -10.41 -13.46 4.91
N ASP A 794 -10.04 -14.25 3.91
CA ASP A 794 -10.62 -15.54 3.54
C ASP A 794 -10.06 -16.75 4.31
N GLN A 795 -9.14 -16.54 5.23
CA GLN A 795 -8.68 -17.55 6.17
C GLN A 795 -9.42 -17.39 7.51
N PHE A 796 -10.09 -18.45 7.94
CA PHE A 796 -10.90 -18.48 9.18
C PHE A 796 -10.21 -19.32 10.24
N THR A 797 -10.16 -18.83 11.46
CA THR A 797 -9.40 -19.44 12.56
C THR A 797 -10.25 -19.53 13.82
N THR A 798 -10.24 -20.69 14.47
CA THR A 798 -10.85 -20.95 15.78
C THR A 798 -10.05 -22.03 16.53
N HIS A 799 -10.48 -22.44 17.73
CA HIS A 799 -9.92 -23.60 18.39
C HIS A 799 -10.10 -24.87 17.54
N SER A 800 -9.12 -25.77 17.58
CA SER A 800 -9.18 -27.05 16.87
C SER A 800 -10.44 -27.83 17.18
N GLY A 801 -10.84 -27.95 18.47
CA GLY A 801 -12.02 -28.66 18.92
C GLY A 801 -13.37 -28.03 18.52
N ARG A 802 -13.36 -26.78 18.00
CA ARG A 802 -14.57 -26.09 17.51
C ARG A 802 -14.58 -25.94 15.98
N MET A 803 -13.52 -26.36 15.28
CA MET A 803 -13.38 -26.09 13.86
C MET A 803 -14.44 -26.82 13.01
N ARG A 804 -14.84 -28.01 13.36
CA ARG A 804 -15.88 -28.76 12.63
C ARG A 804 -17.23 -28.01 12.65
N GLU A 805 -17.62 -27.51 13.83
CA GLU A 805 -18.82 -26.68 13.97
C GLU A 805 -18.67 -25.33 13.26
N ALA A 806 -17.51 -24.69 13.39
CA ALA A 806 -17.24 -23.42 12.72
C ALA A 806 -17.27 -23.53 11.19
N LYS A 807 -16.76 -24.61 10.60
CA LYS A 807 -16.88 -24.84 9.15
C LYS A 807 -18.33 -24.92 8.67
N LYS A 808 -19.24 -25.51 9.46
CA LYS A 808 -20.68 -25.51 9.15
C LYS A 808 -21.22 -24.07 9.14
N ILE A 809 -20.87 -23.28 10.19
CA ILE A 809 -21.24 -21.86 10.26
C ILE A 809 -20.75 -21.12 9.03
N PHE A 810 -19.49 -21.29 8.61
CA PHE A 810 -18.93 -20.59 7.46
C PHE A 810 -19.69 -20.91 6.18
N ALA A 811 -20.07 -22.16 5.95
CA ALA A 811 -20.88 -22.58 4.80
C ALA A 811 -22.30 -22.03 4.90
N GLU A 812 -22.95 -22.12 6.08
CA GLU A 812 -24.31 -21.60 6.33
C GLU A 812 -24.37 -20.08 6.08
N GLN A 813 -23.42 -19.32 6.61
CA GLN A 813 -23.37 -17.86 6.43
C GLN A 813 -23.03 -17.45 4.99
N PHE A 814 -22.24 -18.24 4.27
CA PHE A 814 -22.01 -18.03 2.83
C PHE A 814 -23.28 -18.25 2.02
N VAL A 815 -24.05 -19.31 2.29
CA VAL A 815 -25.35 -19.58 1.65
C VAL A 815 -26.34 -18.46 1.98
N GLU A 816 -26.45 -18.06 3.23
CA GLU A 816 -27.37 -16.98 3.65
C GLU A 816 -27.04 -15.66 2.98
N LEU A 817 -25.74 -15.30 2.88
CA LEU A 817 -25.27 -14.10 2.19
C LEU A 817 -25.71 -14.07 0.73
N HIS A 818 -25.65 -15.22 0.02
CA HIS A 818 -25.94 -15.33 -1.40
C HIS A 818 -27.37 -15.78 -1.72
N LYS A 819 -28.23 -15.91 -0.71
CA LYS A 819 -29.61 -16.37 -0.85
C LYS A 819 -30.46 -15.46 -1.74
N SER A 820 -30.39 -14.15 -1.51
CA SER A 820 -31.02 -13.14 -2.37
C SER A 820 -30.26 -12.99 -3.70
N ASP A 821 -30.90 -12.35 -4.70
CA ASP A 821 -30.21 -11.99 -5.92
C ASP A 821 -29.40 -10.69 -5.74
N LEU A 822 -28.16 -10.82 -5.29
CA LEU A 822 -27.28 -9.71 -5.03
C LEU A 822 -27.00 -8.83 -6.26
N ARG A 823 -27.20 -9.37 -7.48
CA ARG A 823 -27.05 -8.62 -8.74
C ARG A 823 -28.21 -7.64 -8.90
N LEU A 824 -29.42 -8.13 -8.66
CA LEU A 824 -30.65 -7.32 -8.70
C LEU A 824 -30.63 -6.28 -7.57
N ASP A 825 -30.22 -6.67 -6.36
CA ASP A 825 -30.09 -5.75 -5.22
C ASP A 825 -29.15 -4.59 -5.56
N LEU A 826 -27.98 -4.88 -6.15
CA LEU A 826 -27.02 -3.86 -6.57
C LEU A 826 -27.56 -2.96 -7.68
N ALA A 827 -28.24 -3.54 -8.68
CA ALA A 827 -28.85 -2.79 -9.77
C ALA A 827 -29.94 -1.84 -9.26
N ASN A 828 -30.80 -2.31 -8.36
CA ASN A 828 -31.84 -1.51 -7.73
C ASN A 828 -31.25 -0.34 -6.92
N GLN A 829 -30.25 -0.60 -6.07
CA GLN A 829 -29.58 0.43 -5.32
C GLN A 829 -28.98 1.51 -6.24
N TRP A 830 -28.34 1.13 -7.33
CA TRP A 830 -27.74 2.09 -8.25
C TRP A 830 -28.79 2.86 -9.06
N THR A 831 -29.84 2.19 -9.55
CA THR A 831 -30.95 2.85 -10.25
C THR A 831 -31.65 3.86 -9.36
N GLU A 832 -31.94 3.47 -8.10
CA GLU A 832 -32.58 4.36 -7.12
C GLU A 832 -31.70 5.55 -6.76
N ARG A 833 -30.41 5.31 -6.52
CA ARG A 833 -29.46 6.34 -6.05
C ARG A 833 -29.10 7.35 -7.14
N TYR A 834 -28.82 6.85 -8.34
CA TYR A 834 -28.24 7.69 -9.41
C TYR A 834 -29.27 8.13 -10.47
N LYS A 835 -30.44 7.50 -10.49
CA LYS A 835 -31.50 7.76 -11.49
C LYS A 835 -30.98 7.64 -12.94
N VAL A 836 -30.13 6.63 -13.18
CA VAL A 836 -29.53 6.32 -14.49
C VAL A 836 -30.05 4.98 -14.98
N ASP A 837 -30.38 4.92 -16.26
CA ASP A 837 -30.74 3.66 -16.90
C ASP A 837 -29.50 2.76 -17.08
N LEU A 838 -29.54 1.58 -16.45
CA LEU A 838 -28.43 0.62 -16.45
C LEU A 838 -28.58 -0.38 -17.60
N PRO A 839 -27.48 -1.03 -18.03
CA PRO A 839 -27.59 -2.14 -18.96
C PRO A 839 -28.46 -3.26 -18.38
N PRO A 840 -29.08 -4.12 -19.22
CA PRO A 840 -29.81 -5.29 -18.74
C PRO A 840 -28.84 -6.20 -17.94
N LEU A 841 -29.36 -6.78 -16.85
CA LEU A 841 -28.62 -7.74 -16.05
C LEU A 841 -28.27 -8.98 -16.89
N PRO A 842 -27.06 -9.54 -16.74
CA PRO A 842 -26.72 -10.82 -17.36
C PRO A 842 -27.62 -11.95 -16.89
N GLU A 843 -27.76 -12.99 -17.69
CA GLU A 843 -28.50 -14.19 -17.28
C GLU A 843 -27.82 -14.83 -16.05
N ARG A 844 -28.65 -15.37 -15.18
CA ARG A 844 -28.23 -16.10 -13.99
C ARG A 844 -28.04 -17.58 -14.36
N GLY A 845 -26.95 -18.17 -13.88
CA GLY A 845 -26.71 -19.60 -14.01
C GLY A 845 -27.57 -20.48 -13.08
N THR A 846 -27.22 -21.73 -12.98
CA THR A 846 -28.04 -22.84 -12.37
C THR A 846 -27.43 -23.35 -11.03
N LEU A 847 -26.31 -22.87 -10.55
CA LEU A 847 -25.66 -23.35 -9.33
C LEU A 847 -26.62 -23.37 -8.13
N ASP A 848 -26.84 -24.57 -7.56
CA ASP A 848 -27.49 -24.71 -6.28
C ASP A 848 -26.53 -24.35 -5.12
N LEU A 849 -26.86 -23.30 -4.40
CA LEU A 849 -26.04 -22.85 -3.27
C LEU A 849 -26.00 -23.87 -2.13
N ASN A 850 -27.01 -24.71 -1.96
CA ASN A 850 -27.02 -25.69 -0.88
C ASN A 850 -25.91 -26.73 -1.04
N ALA A 851 -25.35 -26.89 -2.24
CA ALA A 851 -24.17 -27.72 -2.48
C ALA A 851 -22.96 -27.29 -1.65
N VAL A 852 -22.89 -26.00 -1.27
CA VAL A 852 -21.81 -25.48 -0.40
C VAL A 852 -21.83 -26.13 0.98
N LEU A 853 -23.01 -26.47 1.51
CA LEU A 853 -23.17 -27.05 2.84
C LEU A 853 -22.52 -28.43 2.97
N THR A 854 -22.38 -29.13 1.87
CA THR A 854 -21.80 -30.50 1.80
C THR A 854 -20.36 -30.51 1.26
N SER A 855 -19.86 -29.38 0.76
CA SER A 855 -18.52 -29.34 0.15
C SER A 855 -17.40 -29.37 1.20
N PRO A 856 -16.59 -30.46 1.25
CA PRO A 856 -15.50 -30.58 2.22
C PRO A 856 -14.35 -29.59 1.96
N TYR A 857 -14.25 -29.10 0.72
CA TYR A 857 -13.17 -28.23 0.24
C TYR A 857 -13.59 -26.78 0.04
N PHE A 858 -14.79 -26.38 0.45
CA PHE A 858 -15.23 -24.97 0.45
C PHE A 858 -14.22 -24.10 1.22
N ALA A 859 -13.85 -24.53 2.41
CA ALA A 859 -12.75 -23.98 3.21
C ALA A 859 -11.95 -25.17 3.82
N SER A 860 -10.62 -25.26 3.51
CA SER A 860 -9.85 -26.46 3.85
C SER A 860 -8.36 -26.19 4.14
#